data_36e976998fee2f64ff7917fcc43cace2
#
_entry.id   36e976998fee2f64ff7917fcc43cace2
#
_cell.length_a   1.000
_cell.length_b   1.000
_cell.length_c   1.000
_cell.angle_alpha   90.00
_cell.angle_beta   90.00
_cell.angle_gamma   90.00
#
_symmetry.space_group_name_H-M   'P 1'
#
loop_
_entity.id
_entity.type
_entity.pdbx_description
1 polymer ?
#
loop_
_entity_poly.entity_id
_entity_poly.type
_entity_poly.pdbx_seq_one_letter_code
_entity_poly.pdbx_strand_id
1 'polypeptide(L)'
;MLRLRRHHYPDHHRRILLRLFHHSTFHPQPLDLPLSHPTFQIWSANTSLGKTLVSAGLSSSFLLSPTSSANKKFVYLKPIQTGYPHDSDSRFLFTKLPSLSLRRNFPSSLILSNSILFSSLFAAKSFLSSRDLPFQPQKFNSEMYDLNFREENRISGEEDSSVSELVCKTLFAWEEAVSPHLAAERESGGVVGDSKVIETLGKCLRDGLESESESERGKMEILCIVETAGGVASPGPSGSLQCDLYRPFRLPGILVGDGRLGGISGTISAYESLKLRGYDVVAVVFEDHGLVNEVPLMSYLRNRVPVLVLPPLPQDSSNDLMEWFDESHNVFDSLKNIMLLAYSERIQRLCDMPKRAGELFWWPFTQHKLVPEEAVTVIDSRCGENFSVYQDQKNKFIGQQFDACASWWTQGPDATLQIELARDMGYTAARFGHVMFPENVYEPALECAELLLQGVGKGWASRAYFSDNGSTAIEIALKMAFRKFSFDHEVLVDFLGKDTTEKCIELKVLALKGSYHGDTLGAMEAQAPSPYTGFLQQPWYSGRGLFLDPPTVFMYNSKWILSLPEWLYSKIVEHKDITFCSRDEIFYEERDSSDLASIYSSYISQNLLQNPGLKVSGCIGALIIEPVVHAAGGMHMVDPLFQRILVKECQNRKIPVIFDEVFTGFWRLGVETTADLLGCVPDIACYGKLLTGGVIPLAATLATNAVFDSFVGDSKLKALLHGHSYSAHALGCAAAAKSIKWFKDPQTNHNIIPERRILRELWDLELIQQISSHRTVQRVVALGTLCAIELQAAGCNAGYGSLYAASLLKKLREDGVYMRPLGNVIYLMCGPCSSPEVCSQLLLKLYQRLEEFDKVEEKLKSC
;
A
#
# COMPACT_ATOMS: atom_id res chain seq x y z
N MET A 1 28.93 -17.82 35.74
CA MET A 1 28.42 -19.15 35.32
C MET A 1 26.98 -19.29 35.81
N LEU A 2 26.00 -18.98 35.01
CA LEU A 2 24.57 -19.23 35.26
C LEU A 2 24.10 -20.19 34.17
N ARG A 3 23.86 -21.45 34.56
CA ARG A 3 23.28 -22.48 33.69
C ARG A 3 21.78 -22.14 33.49
N LEU A 4 21.43 -21.70 32.29
CA LEU A 4 20.03 -21.66 31.84
C LEU A 4 19.55 -23.09 31.65
N ARG A 5 18.59 -23.52 32.49
CA ARG A 5 17.82 -24.75 32.29
C ARG A 5 16.94 -24.54 31.03
N ARG A 6 17.19 -25.37 30.00
CA ARG A 6 16.25 -25.53 28.89
C ARG A 6 14.97 -26.18 29.41
N HIS A 7 13.90 -25.40 29.53
CA HIS A 7 12.57 -25.96 29.65
C HIS A 7 12.14 -26.49 28.30
N HIS A 8 11.90 -27.78 28.18
CA HIS A 8 11.17 -28.37 27.09
C HIS A 8 9.71 -27.89 27.20
N TYR A 9 9.32 -26.97 26.28
CA TYR A 9 7.90 -26.68 26.05
C TYR A 9 7.30 -27.82 25.24
N PRO A 10 6.08 -28.31 25.57
CA PRO A 10 5.39 -29.33 24.79
C PRO A 10 5.15 -28.83 23.36
N ASP A 11 5.14 -29.76 22.41
CA ASP A 11 4.88 -29.48 20.95
C ASP A 11 3.59 -28.71 20.66
N HIS A 12 2.67 -28.64 21.60
CA HIS A 12 1.44 -27.86 21.54
C HIS A 12 1.71 -26.33 21.43
N HIS A 13 2.69 -25.79 22.16
CA HIS A 13 3.03 -24.37 22.10
C HIS A 13 3.77 -23.98 20.81
N ARG A 14 4.48 -24.93 20.20
CA ARG A 14 5.08 -24.72 18.87
C ARG A 14 4.02 -24.63 17.78
N ARG A 15 2.91 -25.36 17.90
CA ARG A 15 1.77 -25.28 16.98
C ARG A 15 0.98 -23.98 17.15
N ILE A 16 0.90 -23.42 18.35
CA ILE A 16 0.27 -22.12 18.63
C ILE A 16 1.10 -20.98 18.01
N LEU A 17 2.42 -20.97 18.18
CA LEU A 17 3.30 -19.98 17.57
C LEU A 17 3.29 -20.05 16.04
N LEU A 18 3.22 -21.24 15.45
CA LEU A 18 3.13 -21.41 13.99
C LEU A 18 1.74 -21.03 13.43
N ARG A 19 0.66 -21.16 14.23
CA ARG A 19 -0.70 -20.73 13.83
C ARG A 19 -0.91 -19.22 13.98
N LEU A 20 -0.21 -18.54 14.87
CA LEU A 20 -0.25 -17.08 15.01
C LEU A 20 0.31 -16.34 13.78
N PHE A 21 1.00 -17.04 12.86
CA PHE A 21 1.53 -16.51 11.61
C PHE A 21 0.79 -17.01 10.34
N HIS A 22 -0.30 -17.78 10.49
CA HIS A 22 -1.19 -18.03 9.36
C HIS A 22 -2.06 -16.77 9.13
N HIS A 23 -1.43 -15.72 8.60
CA HIS A 23 -2.18 -14.68 7.92
C HIS A 23 -2.87 -15.30 6.72
N SER A 24 -4.17 -15.55 6.84
CA SER A 24 -5.02 -15.73 5.67
C SER A 24 -4.78 -14.52 4.78
N THR A 25 -4.32 -14.73 3.57
CA THR A 25 -4.18 -13.68 2.56
C THR A 25 -5.51 -12.94 2.49
N PHE A 26 -5.48 -11.71 2.95
CA PHE A 26 -6.66 -10.85 3.01
C PHE A 26 -7.06 -10.51 1.57
N HIS A 27 -8.16 -11.10 1.09
CA HIS A 27 -8.80 -10.71 -0.17
C HIS A 27 -10.03 -9.85 0.15
N PRO A 28 -9.87 -8.55 0.33
CA PRO A 28 -11.02 -7.70 0.59
C PRO A 28 -11.86 -7.64 -0.68
N GLN A 29 -13.11 -8.09 -0.60
CA GLN A 29 -14.15 -7.54 -1.45
C GLN A 29 -14.13 -6.01 -1.28
N PRO A 30 -14.38 -5.21 -2.34
CA PRO A 30 -14.41 -3.77 -2.21
C PRO A 30 -15.26 -3.35 -1.02
N LEU A 31 -14.64 -2.71 -0.04
CA LEU A 31 -15.33 -2.21 1.15
C LEU A 31 -15.77 -0.79 0.87
N ASP A 32 -17.05 -0.61 0.56
CA ASP A 32 -17.65 0.71 0.45
C ASP A 32 -18.20 1.11 1.81
N LEU A 33 -17.64 2.17 2.39
CA LEU A 33 -18.08 2.75 3.65
C LEU A 33 -18.98 3.95 3.35
N PRO A 34 -20.32 3.87 3.62
CA PRO A 34 -21.21 5.00 3.46
C PRO A 34 -20.81 6.18 4.33
N LEU A 35 -20.85 7.37 3.77
CA LEU A 35 -20.65 8.64 4.49
C LEU A 35 -21.95 9.45 4.59
N SER A 36 -23.09 8.83 4.35
CA SER A 36 -24.42 9.46 4.46
C SER A 36 -24.82 9.76 5.91
N HIS A 37 -24.14 9.17 6.87
CA HIS A 37 -24.41 9.31 8.29
C HIS A 37 -23.14 9.16 9.13
N PRO A 38 -23.11 9.76 10.33
CA PRO A 38 -21.99 9.60 11.27
C PRO A 38 -21.81 8.15 11.71
N THR A 39 -20.62 7.61 11.52
CA THR A 39 -20.23 6.27 11.98
C THR A 39 -18.93 6.36 12.75
N PHE A 40 -18.92 5.83 14.00
CA PHE A 40 -17.78 5.89 14.90
C PHE A 40 -17.46 4.53 15.49
N GLN A 41 -16.19 4.36 15.89
CA GLN A 41 -15.72 3.16 16.56
C GLN A 41 -15.40 3.45 18.02
N ILE A 42 -15.94 2.64 18.95
CA ILE A 42 -15.61 2.76 20.38
C ILE A 42 -14.51 1.77 20.73
N TRP A 43 -13.40 2.34 21.16
CA TRP A 43 -12.22 1.65 21.69
C TRP A 43 -12.12 1.81 23.20
N SER A 44 -11.31 0.99 23.87
CA SER A 44 -10.93 1.26 25.25
C SER A 44 -9.47 0.93 25.52
N ALA A 45 -8.91 1.58 26.52
CA ALA A 45 -7.54 1.31 26.96
C ALA A 45 -7.37 -0.12 27.48
N ASN A 46 -8.42 -0.67 28.12
CA ASN A 46 -8.44 -2.05 28.62
C ASN A 46 -9.86 -2.63 28.62
N THR A 47 -10.02 -3.89 28.99
CA THR A 47 -11.32 -4.52 29.21
C THR A 47 -12.06 -3.91 30.41
N SER A 48 -13.38 -3.94 30.42
CA SER A 48 -14.24 -3.50 31.54
C SER A 48 -14.05 -2.03 31.97
N LEU A 49 -13.80 -1.13 31.02
CA LEU A 49 -13.72 0.32 31.24
C LEU A 49 -15.01 1.08 30.85
N GLY A 50 -16.12 0.37 30.55
CA GLY A 50 -17.41 0.98 30.31
C GLY A 50 -17.72 1.35 28.85
N LYS A 51 -17.11 0.69 27.84
CA LYS A 51 -17.48 0.89 26.42
C LYS A 51 -18.99 0.81 26.19
N THR A 52 -19.60 -0.24 26.70
CA THR A 52 -21.04 -0.50 26.55
C THR A 52 -21.89 0.54 27.26
N LEU A 53 -21.42 1.07 28.39
CA LEU A 53 -22.06 2.20 29.08
C LEU A 53 -22.01 3.48 28.25
N VAL A 54 -20.84 3.73 27.61
CA VAL A 54 -20.69 4.88 26.68
C VAL A 54 -21.62 4.72 25.47
N SER A 55 -21.70 3.52 24.89
CA SER A 55 -22.62 3.22 23.78
C SER A 55 -24.08 3.44 24.18
N ALA A 56 -24.48 2.97 25.39
CA ALA A 56 -25.84 3.14 25.92
C ALA A 56 -26.16 4.60 26.22
N GLY A 57 -25.22 5.34 26.83
CA GLY A 57 -25.37 6.78 27.10
C GLY A 57 -25.52 7.60 25.81
N LEU A 58 -24.72 7.31 24.78
CA LEU A 58 -24.84 7.92 23.46
C LEU A 58 -26.18 7.60 22.80
N SER A 59 -26.63 6.33 22.85
CA SER A 59 -27.95 5.96 22.30
C SER A 59 -29.10 6.72 22.99
N SER A 60 -29.03 6.86 24.28
CA SER A 60 -29.98 7.63 25.09
C SER A 60 -29.93 9.12 24.73
N SER A 61 -28.75 9.74 24.70
CA SER A 61 -28.58 11.16 24.35
C SER A 61 -29.06 11.47 22.92
N PHE A 62 -28.88 10.53 21.99
CA PHE A 62 -29.28 10.71 20.59
C PHE A 62 -30.78 10.47 20.38
N LEU A 63 -31.31 9.33 20.82
CA LEU A 63 -32.68 8.91 20.55
C LEU A 63 -33.69 9.61 21.43
N LEU A 64 -33.39 9.88 22.71
CA LEU A 64 -34.31 10.48 23.68
C LEU A 64 -34.11 11.99 23.83
N SER A 65 -33.55 12.68 22.85
CA SER A 65 -33.40 14.14 22.85
C SER A 65 -34.70 14.81 22.42
N PRO A 66 -35.26 15.74 23.21
CA PRO A 66 -36.53 16.39 22.92
C PRO A 66 -36.47 17.49 21.83
N THR A 67 -35.28 17.81 21.34
CA THR A 67 -35.05 19.01 20.52
C THR A 67 -35.33 18.83 19.02
N SER A 68 -35.62 17.64 18.53
CA SER A 68 -35.81 17.36 17.10
C SER A 68 -37.16 16.70 16.84
N SER A 69 -37.90 17.23 15.88
CA SER A 69 -39.11 16.59 15.34
C SER A 69 -38.84 15.54 14.28
N ALA A 70 -37.54 15.30 13.96
CA ALA A 70 -37.13 14.32 12.97
C ALA A 70 -37.16 12.90 13.56
N ASN A 71 -37.41 11.92 12.71
CA ASN A 71 -37.23 10.51 13.06
C ASN A 71 -35.75 10.25 13.28
N LYS A 72 -35.39 9.39 14.25
CA LYS A 72 -34.01 9.09 14.65
C LYS A 72 -33.75 7.61 14.64
N LYS A 73 -32.55 7.22 14.17
CA LYS A 73 -32.09 5.82 14.15
C LYS A 73 -30.71 5.71 14.73
N PHE A 74 -30.55 4.90 15.76
CA PHE A 74 -29.25 4.55 16.33
C PHE A 74 -28.92 3.10 15.98
N VAL A 75 -27.79 2.91 15.29
CA VAL A 75 -27.32 1.58 14.90
C VAL A 75 -26.12 1.21 15.77
N TYR A 76 -26.26 0.14 16.55
CA TYR A 76 -25.18 -0.41 17.37
C TYR A 76 -24.71 -1.73 16.78
N LEU A 77 -23.42 -1.80 16.43
CA LEU A 77 -22.77 -2.98 15.89
C LEU A 77 -21.71 -3.50 16.85
N LYS A 78 -21.86 -4.77 17.24
CA LYS A 78 -20.86 -5.52 18.02
C LYS A 78 -20.23 -6.60 17.14
N PRO A 79 -19.10 -6.36 16.48
CA PRO A 79 -18.51 -7.34 15.55
C PRO A 79 -18.12 -8.64 16.24
N ILE A 80 -17.63 -8.56 17.48
CA ILE A 80 -17.10 -9.68 18.25
C ILE A 80 -17.65 -9.58 19.66
N GLN A 81 -18.32 -10.64 20.14
CA GLN A 81 -18.87 -10.78 21.49
C GLN A 81 -18.42 -12.09 22.13
N THR A 82 -17.85 -12.04 23.32
CA THR A 82 -17.59 -13.21 24.20
C THR A 82 -18.47 -13.10 25.44
N GLY A 83 -18.75 -14.23 26.13
CA GLY A 83 -19.66 -14.27 27.28
C GLY A 83 -21.14 -14.33 26.93
N TYR A 84 -21.49 -14.52 25.65
CA TYR A 84 -22.86 -14.60 25.19
C TYR A 84 -23.54 -15.92 25.62
N PRO A 85 -24.81 -15.96 26.09
CA PRO A 85 -25.80 -14.85 26.13
C PRO A 85 -25.80 -14.03 27.43
N HIS A 86 -25.06 -14.43 28.46
CA HIS A 86 -25.15 -13.86 29.82
C HIS A 86 -24.58 -12.46 29.90
N ASP A 87 -23.47 -12.22 29.18
CA ASP A 87 -22.78 -10.92 29.09
C ASP A 87 -22.88 -10.36 27.66
N SER A 88 -24.10 -9.99 27.26
CA SER A 88 -24.38 -9.46 25.91
C SER A 88 -24.49 -7.94 25.91
N ASP A 89 -23.48 -7.27 25.31
CA ASP A 89 -23.44 -5.81 25.20
C ASP A 89 -24.64 -5.25 24.40
N SER A 90 -25.03 -5.90 23.30
CA SER A 90 -26.19 -5.48 22.50
C SER A 90 -27.51 -5.59 23.27
N ARG A 91 -27.66 -6.63 24.08
CA ARG A 91 -28.83 -6.83 24.93
C ARG A 91 -28.89 -5.82 26.08
N PHE A 92 -27.73 -5.39 26.57
CA PHE A 92 -27.67 -4.34 27.58
C PHE A 92 -28.33 -3.04 27.05
N LEU A 93 -27.94 -2.57 25.86
CA LEU A 93 -28.58 -1.40 25.22
C LEU A 93 -30.06 -1.63 24.99
N PHE A 94 -30.42 -2.77 24.41
CA PHE A 94 -31.83 -3.13 24.10
C PHE A 94 -32.74 -3.13 25.33
N THR A 95 -32.22 -3.50 26.51
CA THR A 95 -33.00 -3.52 27.76
C THR A 95 -32.97 -2.21 28.53
N LYS A 96 -31.84 -1.45 28.46
CA LYS A 96 -31.72 -0.20 29.26
C LYS A 96 -32.43 0.99 28.64
N LEU A 97 -32.45 1.11 27.31
CA LEU A 97 -33.09 2.26 26.63
C LEU A 97 -34.58 2.37 26.86
N PRO A 98 -35.40 1.30 26.91
CA PRO A 98 -36.81 1.36 27.29
C PRO A 98 -37.01 1.93 28.70
N SER A 99 -36.22 1.49 29.68
CA SER A 99 -36.33 1.97 31.06
C SER A 99 -36.01 3.46 31.15
N LEU A 100 -35.00 3.94 30.43
CA LEU A 100 -34.66 5.37 30.33
C LEU A 100 -35.75 6.17 29.64
N SER A 101 -36.36 5.65 28.57
CA SER A 101 -37.48 6.29 27.85
C SER A 101 -38.68 6.49 28.76
N LEU A 102 -39.08 5.45 29.52
CA LEU A 102 -40.20 5.51 30.48
C LEU A 102 -39.89 6.50 31.61
N ARG A 103 -38.69 6.47 32.17
CA ARG A 103 -38.28 7.38 33.27
C ARG A 103 -38.29 8.84 32.85
N ARG A 104 -37.93 9.13 31.62
CA ARG A 104 -37.91 10.50 31.05
C ARG A 104 -39.23 10.93 30.45
N ASN A 105 -40.29 10.13 30.54
CA ASN A 105 -41.58 10.37 29.91
C ASN A 105 -41.41 10.80 28.43
N PHE A 106 -40.61 10.06 27.68
CA PHE A 106 -40.26 10.42 26.30
C PHE A 106 -41.52 10.29 25.40
N PRO A 107 -41.92 11.36 24.67
CA PRO A 107 -43.19 11.38 23.98
C PRO A 107 -43.27 10.61 22.69
N SER A 108 -42.10 10.36 22.06
CA SER A 108 -42.03 9.70 20.75
C SER A 108 -42.10 8.19 20.83
N SER A 109 -42.61 7.56 19.77
CA SER A 109 -42.58 6.09 19.66
C SER A 109 -41.14 5.56 19.59
N LEU A 110 -40.87 4.49 20.35
CA LEU A 110 -39.55 3.84 20.36
C LEU A 110 -39.66 2.41 19.83
N ILE A 111 -38.93 2.13 18.74
CA ILE A 111 -38.82 0.80 18.14
C ILE A 111 -37.42 0.25 18.42
N LEU A 112 -37.36 -0.95 18.97
CA LEU A 112 -36.08 -1.59 19.32
C LEU A 112 -36.00 -2.93 18.63
N SER A 113 -34.81 -3.21 18.08
CA SER A 113 -34.47 -4.52 17.55
C SER A 113 -33.07 -4.93 18.00
N ASN A 114 -32.92 -6.22 18.35
CA ASN A 114 -31.64 -6.82 18.69
C ASN A 114 -31.49 -8.11 17.90
N SER A 115 -30.39 -8.27 17.19
CA SER A 115 -30.13 -9.43 16.35
C SER A 115 -28.73 -9.97 16.50
N ILE A 116 -28.59 -11.28 16.29
CA ILE A 116 -27.32 -11.98 16.29
C ILE A 116 -27.23 -12.75 14.98
N LEU A 117 -26.13 -12.56 14.26
CA LEU A 117 -25.95 -13.21 12.95
C LEU A 117 -25.34 -14.59 13.10
N PHE A 118 -24.20 -14.70 13.78
CA PHE A 118 -23.47 -15.96 13.91
C PHE A 118 -23.13 -16.26 15.38
N SER A 119 -23.24 -17.52 15.79
CA SER A 119 -22.85 -17.94 17.12
C SER A 119 -22.15 -19.31 17.10
N SER A 120 -21.32 -19.55 18.10
CA SER A 120 -20.73 -20.88 18.33
C SER A 120 -21.78 -21.92 18.67
N LEU A 121 -21.43 -23.20 18.55
CA LEU A 121 -22.34 -24.31 18.85
C LEU A 121 -22.91 -24.26 20.25
N PHE A 122 -22.11 -23.86 21.26
CA PHE A 122 -22.52 -23.79 22.64
C PHE A 122 -23.53 -22.65 22.86
N ALA A 123 -23.22 -21.48 22.37
CA ALA A 123 -24.10 -20.31 22.46
C ALA A 123 -25.44 -20.58 21.73
N ALA A 124 -25.44 -21.26 20.59
CA ALA A 124 -26.63 -21.67 19.89
C ALA A 124 -27.49 -22.67 20.70
N LYS A 125 -26.86 -23.66 21.37
CA LYS A 125 -27.56 -24.65 22.21
C LYS A 125 -28.18 -24.02 23.45
N SER A 126 -27.48 -23.17 24.17
CA SER A 126 -28.01 -22.49 25.36
C SER A 126 -29.21 -21.61 25.03
N PHE A 127 -29.20 -21.04 23.83
CA PHE A 127 -30.29 -20.22 23.31
C PHE A 127 -31.51 -21.06 22.90
N LEU A 128 -31.27 -22.22 22.23
CA LEU A 128 -32.31 -23.13 21.76
C LEU A 128 -33.06 -23.83 22.91
N SER A 129 -32.38 -24.05 24.06
CA SER A 129 -33.02 -24.68 25.23
C SER A 129 -33.99 -23.78 25.98
N SER A 130 -34.01 -22.49 25.75
CA SER A 130 -34.80 -21.51 26.48
C SER A 130 -36.11 -21.08 25.79
N ARG A 131 -36.33 -21.44 24.51
CA ARG A 131 -37.56 -21.14 23.75
C ARG A 131 -37.76 -22.13 22.60
N ASP A 132 -38.99 -22.52 22.31
CA ASP A 132 -39.39 -23.22 21.11
C ASP A 132 -39.19 -22.30 19.89
N LEU A 133 -38.07 -22.39 19.23
CA LEU A 133 -37.79 -21.66 17.99
C LEU A 133 -38.38 -22.40 16.78
N PRO A 134 -39.18 -21.73 15.91
CA PRO A 134 -39.73 -22.34 14.70
C PRO A 134 -38.69 -22.58 13.60
N PHE A 135 -37.40 -22.38 13.87
CA PHE A 135 -36.34 -22.40 12.85
C PHE A 135 -35.20 -23.34 13.23
N GLN A 136 -34.78 -24.22 12.30
CA GLN A 136 -33.58 -25.02 12.44
C GLN A 136 -32.39 -24.17 11.93
N PRO A 137 -31.39 -23.88 12.76
CA PRO A 137 -30.22 -23.08 12.34
C PRO A 137 -29.43 -23.84 11.27
N GLN A 138 -29.13 -23.17 10.18
CA GLN A 138 -28.25 -23.71 9.12
C GLN A 138 -26.78 -23.57 9.54
N LYS A 139 -25.98 -24.62 9.31
CA LYS A 139 -24.53 -24.56 9.52
C LYS A 139 -23.88 -23.64 8.49
N PHE A 140 -23.15 -22.67 8.98
CA PHE A 140 -22.26 -21.83 8.17
C PHE A 140 -20.82 -22.30 8.39
N ASN A 141 -20.21 -22.88 7.37
CA ASN A 141 -18.99 -23.69 7.49
C ASN A 141 -19.16 -24.82 8.52
N SER A 142 -18.18 -25.66 8.76
CA SER A 142 -18.31 -26.80 9.67
C SER A 142 -18.62 -26.44 11.13
N GLU A 143 -18.67 -25.18 11.54
CA GLU A 143 -18.38 -24.80 12.92
C GLU A 143 -19.19 -23.63 13.53
N MET A 144 -19.77 -22.69 12.73
CA MET A 144 -20.63 -21.61 13.23
C MET A 144 -22.06 -21.75 12.69
N TYR A 145 -23.04 -21.36 13.50
CA TYR A 145 -24.46 -21.35 13.12
C TYR A 145 -24.91 -19.97 12.71
N ASP A 146 -25.55 -19.90 11.54
CA ASP A 146 -26.33 -18.74 11.11
C ASP A 146 -27.65 -18.75 11.92
N LEU A 147 -27.74 -17.85 12.91
CA LEU A 147 -28.91 -17.78 13.76
C LEU A 147 -29.97 -16.85 13.19
N ASN A 148 -29.58 -15.75 12.51
CA ASN A 148 -30.47 -14.68 12.07
C ASN A 148 -31.60 -14.38 13.08
N PHE A 149 -31.23 -14.50 14.37
CA PHE A 149 -32.20 -14.31 15.46
C PHE A 149 -32.47 -12.83 15.67
N ARG A 150 -33.74 -12.46 15.84
CA ARG A 150 -34.16 -11.07 16.05
C ARG A 150 -35.17 -10.99 17.19
N GLU A 151 -34.89 -10.16 18.18
CA GLU A 151 -35.85 -9.69 19.21
C GLU A 151 -36.35 -8.30 18.82
N GLU A 152 -37.63 -8.07 18.99
CA GLU A 152 -38.25 -6.76 18.73
C GLU A 152 -39.08 -6.31 19.96
N ASN A 153 -39.03 -5.03 20.23
CA ASN A 153 -39.86 -4.39 21.24
C ASN A 153 -40.38 -3.03 20.73
N ARG A 154 -41.55 -2.63 21.07
CA ARG A 154 -42.16 -1.37 20.66
C ARG A 154 -42.84 -0.69 21.84
N ILE A 155 -42.46 0.56 22.07
CA ILE A 155 -43.12 1.45 23.03
C ILE A 155 -43.86 2.50 22.22
N SER A 156 -45.20 2.54 22.35
CA SER A 156 -46.03 3.51 21.64
C SER A 156 -45.87 4.89 22.29
N GLY A 157 -45.65 5.91 21.45
CA GLY A 157 -45.69 7.32 21.83
C GLY A 157 -47.06 7.94 21.65
N GLU A 158 -47.12 9.27 21.70
CA GLU A 158 -48.34 10.07 21.40
C GLU A 158 -48.66 9.97 19.89
N GLU A 159 -49.95 10.10 19.54
CA GLU A 159 -50.37 10.14 18.12
C GLU A 159 -49.66 11.33 17.41
N ASP A 160 -49.15 11.11 16.21
CA ASP A 160 -48.36 12.05 15.40
C ASP A 160 -46.94 12.40 15.94
N SER A 161 -46.42 11.67 16.92
CA SER A 161 -45.03 11.85 17.40
C SER A 161 -43.97 11.24 16.45
N SER A 162 -42.75 11.80 16.49
CA SER A 162 -41.60 11.25 15.77
C SER A 162 -41.27 9.81 16.23
N VAL A 163 -40.60 9.06 15.36
CA VAL A 163 -40.19 7.69 15.64
C VAL A 163 -38.70 7.65 15.93
N SER A 164 -38.34 7.03 17.07
CA SER A 164 -36.95 6.71 17.42
C SER A 164 -36.73 5.21 17.27
N GLU A 165 -35.68 4.80 16.54
CA GLU A 165 -35.32 3.39 16.29
C GLU A 165 -33.95 3.06 16.87
N LEU A 166 -33.87 1.98 17.68
CA LEU A 166 -32.62 1.35 18.10
C LEU A 166 -32.45 0.02 17.38
N VAL A 167 -31.35 -0.12 16.64
CA VAL A 167 -30.98 -1.35 15.97
C VAL A 167 -29.67 -1.87 16.56
N CYS A 168 -29.72 -2.94 17.30
CA CYS A 168 -28.53 -3.63 17.83
C CYS A 168 -28.24 -4.88 17.00
N LYS A 169 -26.97 -5.07 16.60
CA LYS A 169 -26.50 -6.27 15.89
C LYS A 169 -25.22 -6.78 16.50
N THR A 170 -25.20 -8.04 16.93
CA THR A 170 -23.99 -8.79 17.26
C THR A 170 -23.64 -9.69 16.06
N LEU A 171 -22.39 -9.57 15.54
CA LEU A 171 -22.03 -10.29 14.31
C LEU A 171 -21.56 -11.71 14.63
N PHE A 172 -20.57 -11.85 15.52
CA PHE A 172 -20.02 -13.13 15.94
C PHE A 172 -20.02 -13.24 17.47
N ALA A 173 -20.58 -14.31 18.02
CA ALA A 173 -20.74 -14.53 19.44
C ALA A 173 -20.21 -15.87 19.91
N TRP A 174 -19.50 -15.89 21.04
CA TRP A 174 -19.00 -17.05 21.77
C TRP A 174 -19.50 -17.06 23.20
N GLU A 175 -19.67 -18.28 23.78
CA GLU A 175 -20.22 -18.46 25.12
C GLU A 175 -19.21 -18.14 26.23
N GLU A 176 -17.94 -18.55 26.06
CA GLU A 176 -16.92 -18.30 27.07
C GLU A 176 -16.58 -16.79 27.19
N ALA A 177 -16.60 -16.29 28.44
CA ALA A 177 -16.23 -14.90 28.76
C ALA A 177 -14.70 -14.76 28.88
N VAL A 178 -13.98 -15.00 27.80
CA VAL A 178 -12.52 -14.90 27.67
C VAL A 178 -12.15 -14.06 26.44
N SER A 179 -10.84 -13.89 26.22
CA SER A 179 -10.36 -13.17 25.02
C SER A 179 -10.83 -13.86 23.73
N PRO A 180 -11.26 -13.12 22.69
CA PRO A 180 -11.91 -13.68 21.49
C PRO A 180 -11.16 -14.84 20.81
N HIS A 181 -9.83 -14.78 20.73
CA HIS A 181 -9.03 -15.86 20.13
C HIS A 181 -9.09 -17.16 20.98
N LEU A 182 -9.14 -17.03 22.30
CA LEU A 182 -9.26 -18.19 23.19
C LEU A 182 -10.67 -18.78 23.13
N ALA A 183 -11.72 -17.94 23.09
CA ALA A 183 -13.08 -18.41 22.92
C ALA A 183 -13.23 -19.17 21.59
N ALA A 184 -12.72 -18.60 20.48
CA ALA A 184 -12.75 -19.23 19.17
C ALA A 184 -11.93 -20.54 19.10
N GLU A 185 -10.83 -20.65 19.84
CA GLU A 185 -10.02 -21.87 19.90
C GLU A 185 -10.66 -22.97 20.75
N ARG A 186 -11.30 -22.62 21.87
CA ARG A 186 -11.85 -23.57 22.83
C ARG A 186 -13.24 -24.10 22.45
N GLU A 187 -14.05 -23.24 21.88
CA GLU A 187 -15.38 -23.63 21.43
C GLU A 187 -15.30 -24.31 20.06
N SER A 188 -16.11 -25.33 19.87
CA SER A 188 -16.14 -26.11 18.62
C SER A 188 -16.62 -25.34 17.38
N GLY A 189 -16.87 -24.04 17.55
CA GLY A 189 -17.31 -23.13 16.50
C GLY A 189 -16.21 -22.58 15.57
N GLY A 190 -14.93 -23.00 15.78
CA GLY A 190 -13.82 -22.65 14.89
C GLY A 190 -13.37 -21.20 14.90
N VAL A 191 -12.18 -21.00 14.31
CA VAL A 191 -11.58 -19.66 14.17
C VAL A 191 -12.23 -18.94 12.98
N VAL A 192 -12.91 -17.83 13.25
CA VAL A 192 -13.41 -16.93 12.21
C VAL A 192 -12.24 -16.08 11.69
N GLY A 193 -11.96 -16.17 10.38
CA GLY A 193 -10.90 -15.41 9.74
C GLY A 193 -11.23 -13.91 9.65
N ASP A 194 -10.20 -13.09 9.64
CA ASP A 194 -10.28 -11.61 9.62
C ASP A 194 -11.10 -11.09 8.43
N SER A 195 -10.91 -11.68 7.24
CA SER A 195 -11.66 -11.32 6.03
C SER A 195 -13.16 -11.47 6.22
N LYS A 196 -13.59 -12.53 6.93
CA LYS A 196 -15.03 -12.77 7.18
C LYS A 196 -15.62 -11.77 8.16
N VAL A 197 -14.87 -11.41 9.21
CA VAL A 197 -15.30 -10.35 10.16
C VAL A 197 -15.47 -9.02 9.43
N ILE A 198 -14.49 -8.64 8.61
CA ILE A 198 -14.49 -7.38 7.84
C ILE A 198 -15.61 -7.36 6.80
N GLU A 199 -15.78 -8.43 6.02
CA GLU A 199 -16.85 -8.55 5.03
C GLU A 199 -18.23 -8.40 5.68
N THR A 200 -18.46 -9.12 6.79
CA THR A 200 -19.74 -9.09 7.51
C THR A 200 -20.02 -7.72 8.10
N LEU A 201 -19.00 -7.08 8.72
CA LEU A 201 -19.13 -5.72 9.24
C LEU A 201 -19.41 -4.73 8.10
N GLY A 202 -18.67 -4.81 6.99
CA GLY A 202 -18.89 -3.96 5.82
C GLY A 202 -20.30 -4.09 5.25
N LYS A 203 -20.82 -5.31 5.17
CA LYS A 203 -22.21 -5.56 4.77
C LYS A 203 -23.20 -4.91 5.74
N CYS A 204 -23.02 -5.07 7.05
CA CYS A 204 -23.90 -4.44 8.03
C CYS A 204 -23.87 -2.92 8.01
N LEU A 205 -22.72 -2.32 7.70
CA LEU A 205 -22.59 -0.86 7.54
C LEU A 205 -23.33 -0.34 6.30
N ARG A 206 -23.42 -1.14 5.22
CA ARG A 206 -24.20 -0.81 4.01
C ARG A 206 -25.69 -1.09 4.19
N ASP A 207 -26.04 -2.32 4.54
CA ASP A 207 -27.44 -2.81 4.55
C ASP A 207 -28.30 -2.14 5.64
N GLY A 208 -27.68 -1.65 6.71
CA GLY A 208 -28.39 -0.91 7.77
C GLY A 208 -29.09 0.36 7.27
N LEU A 209 -28.86 0.73 6.01
CA LEU A 209 -29.28 2.00 5.41
C LEU A 209 -30.13 1.85 4.15
N GLU A 210 -30.10 0.69 3.48
CA GLU A 210 -30.77 0.47 2.18
C GLU A 210 -32.24 0.08 2.30
N SER A 211 -32.74 -0.21 3.51
CA SER A 211 -34.12 -0.69 3.72
C SER A 211 -35.21 0.36 3.57
N GLU A 212 -34.87 1.63 3.27
CA GLU A 212 -35.84 2.72 3.18
C GLU A 212 -35.91 3.31 1.76
N SER A 213 -37.13 3.61 1.31
CA SER A 213 -37.37 4.28 0.03
C SER A 213 -36.67 5.64 -0.04
N GLU A 214 -36.20 6.04 -1.24
CA GLU A 214 -35.49 7.33 -1.45
C GLU A 214 -36.26 8.55 -0.90
N SER A 215 -37.61 8.46 -0.77
CA SER A 215 -38.48 9.49 -0.22
C SER A 215 -38.42 9.62 1.31
N GLU A 216 -37.98 8.57 2.04
CA GLU A 216 -37.92 8.55 3.50
C GLU A 216 -36.50 8.87 4.04
N ARG A 217 -35.47 8.65 3.26
CA ARG A 217 -34.05 8.89 3.62
C ARG A 217 -33.76 10.36 4.03
N GLY A 218 -34.46 11.33 3.46
CA GLY A 218 -34.24 12.75 3.77
C GLY A 218 -34.83 13.21 5.13
N LYS A 219 -35.56 12.34 5.85
CA LYS A 219 -36.30 12.69 7.08
C LYS A 219 -35.76 11.99 8.34
N MET A 220 -34.74 11.11 8.24
CA MET A 220 -34.27 10.35 9.38
C MET A 220 -32.82 10.71 9.72
N GLU A 221 -32.58 11.11 10.98
CA GLU A 221 -31.21 11.29 11.51
C GLU A 221 -30.65 9.94 11.95
N ILE A 222 -29.46 9.58 11.50
CA ILE A 222 -28.82 8.28 11.79
C ILE A 222 -27.49 8.50 12.51
N LEU A 223 -27.21 7.71 13.56
CA LEU A 223 -25.89 7.60 14.20
C LEU A 223 -25.52 6.12 14.33
N CYS A 224 -24.37 5.73 13.81
CA CYS A 224 -23.89 4.37 13.88
C CYS A 224 -22.65 4.24 14.78
N ILE A 225 -22.64 3.23 15.66
CA ILE A 225 -21.55 2.91 16.58
C ILE A 225 -21.09 1.47 16.35
N VAL A 226 -19.78 1.30 16.17
CA VAL A 226 -19.12 0.00 16.14
C VAL A 226 -18.31 -0.18 17.42
N GLU A 227 -18.71 -1.10 18.30
CA GLU A 227 -18.03 -1.31 19.57
C GLU A 227 -17.06 -2.50 19.52
N THR A 228 -15.80 -2.28 19.86
CA THR A 228 -14.74 -3.31 19.89
C THR A 228 -14.82 -4.19 21.15
N ALA A 229 -14.25 -5.37 21.09
CA ALA A 229 -14.13 -6.27 22.24
C ALA A 229 -12.79 -6.06 22.97
N GLY A 230 -12.82 -5.90 24.30
CA GLY A 230 -11.60 -5.69 25.10
C GLY A 230 -10.91 -4.35 24.85
N GLY A 231 -9.59 -4.29 25.02
CA GLY A 231 -8.77 -3.10 24.81
C GLY A 231 -8.33 -2.94 23.34
N VAL A 232 -7.69 -1.80 23.01
CA VAL A 232 -7.21 -1.47 21.65
C VAL A 232 -6.41 -2.59 21.00
N ALA A 233 -5.45 -3.17 21.71
CA ALA A 233 -4.58 -4.24 21.22
C ALA A 233 -5.07 -5.66 21.60
N SER A 234 -6.35 -5.82 21.97
CA SER A 234 -6.92 -7.14 22.22
C SER A 234 -6.99 -7.94 20.93
N PRO A 235 -6.65 -9.26 20.95
CA PRO A 235 -6.74 -10.10 19.77
C PRO A 235 -8.21 -10.34 19.37
N GLY A 236 -8.47 -10.41 18.08
CA GLY A 236 -9.69 -10.90 17.49
C GLY A 236 -9.75 -12.43 17.45
N PRO A 237 -10.77 -13.04 16.84
CA PRO A 237 -10.94 -14.49 16.79
C PRO A 237 -9.79 -15.25 16.11
N SER A 238 -9.14 -14.65 15.11
CA SER A 238 -7.99 -15.20 14.40
C SER A 238 -6.66 -15.06 15.15
N GLY A 239 -6.62 -14.26 16.23
CA GLY A 239 -5.41 -13.85 16.93
C GLY A 239 -4.83 -12.49 16.48
N SER A 240 -5.26 -11.95 15.35
CA SER A 240 -4.89 -10.61 14.89
C SER A 240 -5.38 -9.55 15.87
N LEU A 241 -4.59 -8.48 16.09
CA LEU A 241 -5.02 -7.40 16.98
C LEU A 241 -6.20 -6.64 16.35
N GLN A 242 -7.22 -6.31 17.14
CA GLN A 242 -8.41 -5.62 16.65
C GLN A 242 -8.07 -4.26 16.04
N CYS A 243 -7.07 -3.56 16.58
CA CYS A 243 -6.58 -2.30 15.99
C CYS A 243 -5.91 -2.48 14.61
N ASP A 244 -5.44 -3.68 14.27
CA ASP A 244 -4.96 -4.02 12.93
C ASP A 244 -6.11 -4.55 12.05
N LEU A 245 -7.01 -5.36 12.62
CA LEU A 245 -8.18 -5.93 11.96
C LEU A 245 -9.08 -4.87 11.33
N TYR A 246 -9.45 -3.81 12.08
CA TYR A 246 -10.40 -2.79 11.61
C TYR A 246 -9.76 -1.63 10.81
N ARG A 247 -8.46 -1.66 10.54
CA ARG A 247 -7.76 -0.63 9.76
C ARG A 247 -8.38 -0.34 8.37
N PRO A 248 -8.89 -1.32 7.62
CA PRO A 248 -9.50 -1.05 6.31
C PRO A 248 -10.67 -0.06 6.36
N PHE A 249 -11.41 0.00 7.48
CA PHE A 249 -12.50 0.97 7.66
C PHE A 249 -12.01 2.34 8.12
N ARG A 250 -10.95 2.39 8.93
CA ARG A 250 -10.42 3.62 9.52
C ARG A 250 -11.51 4.55 10.04
N LEU A 251 -12.49 3.99 10.79
CA LEU A 251 -13.55 4.76 11.43
C LEU A 251 -12.94 5.72 12.47
N PRO A 252 -13.45 6.96 12.57
CA PRO A 252 -13.06 7.84 13.66
C PRO A 252 -13.44 7.20 14.99
N GLY A 253 -12.53 7.29 15.98
CA GLY A 253 -12.63 6.56 17.24
C GLY A 253 -12.94 7.41 18.44
N ILE A 254 -13.74 6.88 19.36
CA ILE A 254 -13.84 7.33 20.74
C ILE A 254 -13.01 6.37 21.58
N LEU A 255 -12.09 6.89 22.39
CA LEU A 255 -11.28 6.09 23.31
C LEU A 255 -11.83 6.16 24.74
N VAL A 256 -12.31 5.04 25.24
CA VAL A 256 -12.65 4.90 26.66
C VAL A 256 -11.36 4.68 27.44
N GLY A 257 -10.96 5.70 28.19
CA GLY A 257 -9.76 5.70 29.03
C GLY A 257 -10.02 5.04 30.37
N ASP A 258 -9.01 5.06 31.24
CA ASP A 258 -9.06 4.51 32.59
C ASP A 258 -8.87 5.64 33.64
N GLY A 259 -9.89 5.88 34.46
CA GLY A 259 -9.87 6.88 35.55
C GLY A 259 -9.11 6.42 36.79
N ARG A 260 -8.75 5.13 36.90
CA ARG A 260 -8.10 4.54 38.07
C ARG A 260 -6.59 4.87 38.14
N LEU A 261 -5.97 4.53 39.26
CA LEU A 261 -4.52 4.66 39.39
C LEU A 261 -3.78 3.81 38.33
N GLY A 262 -2.85 4.44 37.60
CA GLY A 262 -2.19 3.86 36.44
C GLY A 262 -2.93 4.07 35.11
N GLY A 263 -4.17 4.55 35.13
CA GLY A 263 -5.01 4.70 33.95
C GLY A 263 -4.52 5.75 32.98
N ILE A 264 -3.81 6.79 33.44
CA ILE A 264 -3.16 7.78 32.55
C ILE A 264 -2.23 7.07 31.56
N SER A 265 -1.32 6.22 32.11
CA SER A 265 -0.35 5.48 31.27
C SER A 265 -1.05 4.54 30.29
N GLY A 266 -2.06 3.79 30.75
CA GLY A 266 -2.84 2.88 29.90
C GLY A 266 -3.58 3.61 28.79
N THR A 267 -4.18 4.75 29.09
CA THR A 267 -4.91 5.57 28.13
C THR A 267 -3.98 6.18 27.08
N ILE A 268 -2.82 6.71 27.47
CA ILE A 268 -1.81 7.23 26.55
C ILE A 268 -1.29 6.10 25.65
N SER A 269 -0.96 4.93 26.19
CA SER A 269 -0.48 3.80 25.39
C SER A 269 -1.52 3.33 24.36
N ALA A 270 -2.79 3.32 24.71
CA ALA A 270 -3.89 2.98 23.82
C ALA A 270 -4.05 4.03 22.71
N TYR A 271 -3.97 5.32 23.07
CA TYR A 271 -4.02 6.43 22.12
C TYR A 271 -2.87 6.35 21.12
N GLU A 272 -1.63 6.18 21.59
CA GLU A 272 -0.45 6.03 20.74
C GLU A 272 -0.56 4.82 19.81
N SER A 273 -1.09 3.71 20.30
CA SER A 273 -1.32 2.50 19.50
C SER A 273 -2.30 2.75 18.35
N LEU A 274 -3.37 3.51 18.59
CA LEU A 274 -4.33 3.92 17.55
C LEU A 274 -3.69 4.89 16.55
N LYS A 275 -2.96 5.90 17.05
CA LYS A 275 -2.30 6.90 16.18
C LYS A 275 -1.26 6.27 15.26
N LEU A 276 -0.45 5.33 15.77
CA LEU A 276 0.53 4.59 14.97
C LEU A 276 -0.12 3.86 13.78
N ARG A 277 -1.37 3.44 13.93
CA ARG A 277 -2.15 2.73 12.92
C ARG A 277 -3.00 3.64 12.02
N GLY A 278 -2.86 4.95 12.20
CA GLY A 278 -3.53 5.95 11.37
C GLY A 278 -4.98 6.24 11.76
N TYR A 279 -5.43 5.85 12.95
CA TYR A 279 -6.78 6.21 13.42
C TYR A 279 -6.85 7.65 13.90
N ASP A 280 -7.99 8.29 13.64
CA ASP A 280 -8.36 9.58 14.23
C ASP A 280 -9.13 9.33 15.52
N VAL A 281 -8.57 9.74 16.66
CA VAL A 281 -9.25 9.73 17.96
C VAL A 281 -9.93 11.07 18.15
N VAL A 282 -11.27 11.05 18.22
CA VAL A 282 -12.13 12.24 18.26
C VAL A 282 -12.32 12.75 19.69
N ALA A 283 -12.44 11.84 20.64
CA ALA A 283 -12.53 12.16 22.06
C ALA A 283 -12.00 11.04 22.92
N VAL A 284 -11.58 11.37 24.13
CA VAL A 284 -11.31 10.42 25.23
C VAL A 284 -12.39 10.62 26.29
N VAL A 285 -12.95 9.53 26.78
CA VAL A 285 -13.96 9.54 27.84
C VAL A 285 -13.64 8.48 28.89
N PHE A 286 -13.77 8.79 30.17
CA PHE A 286 -13.55 7.81 31.24
C PHE A 286 -14.38 8.17 32.50
N GLU A 287 -14.53 7.17 33.39
CA GLU A 287 -15.21 7.30 34.68
C GLU A 287 -14.27 8.02 35.70
N ASP A 288 -14.83 8.95 36.45
CA ASP A 288 -14.12 9.62 37.56
C ASP A 288 -13.89 8.68 38.74
N HIS A 289 -12.66 8.62 39.19
CA HIS A 289 -12.26 7.92 40.42
C HIS A 289 -11.59 8.87 41.41
N GLY A 290 -11.84 10.18 41.31
CA GLY A 290 -11.29 11.19 42.22
C GLY A 290 -9.79 11.46 42.07
N LEU A 291 -9.15 11.05 40.94
CA LEU A 291 -7.71 11.18 40.71
C LEU A 291 -7.33 12.29 39.73
N VAL A 292 -8.30 13.03 39.23
CA VAL A 292 -8.10 14.17 38.31
C VAL A 292 -7.22 13.78 37.09
N ASN A 293 -7.44 12.57 36.55
CA ASN A 293 -6.65 12.03 35.44
C ASN A 293 -6.83 12.82 34.13
N GLU A 294 -7.90 13.63 34.00
CA GLU A 294 -8.15 14.48 32.82
C GLU A 294 -7.05 15.52 32.61
N VAL A 295 -6.52 16.12 33.69
CA VAL A 295 -5.54 17.22 33.58
C VAL A 295 -4.25 16.78 32.89
N PRO A 296 -3.56 15.69 33.32
CA PRO A 296 -2.37 15.21 32.61
C PRO A 296 -2.71 14.65 31.23
N LEU A 297 -3.88 14.05 31.01
CA LEU A 297 -4.30 13.59 29.69
C LEU A 297 -4.52 14.75 28.71
N MET A 298 -5.22 15.82 29.13
CA MET A 298 -5.40 17.03 28.32
C MET A 298 -4.04 17.67 27.97
N SER A 299 -3.14 17.76 28.94
CA SER A 299 -1.77 18.28 28.72
C SER A 299 -1.00 17.43 27.72
N TYR A 300 -1.02 16.11 27.82
CA TYR A 300 -0.38 15.19 26.87
C TYR A 300 -0.97 15.31 25.47
N LEU A 301 -2.26 15.35 25.35
CA LEU A 301 -2.99 15.50 24.09
C LEU A 301 -2.92 16.94 23.54
N ARG A 302 -2.24 17.86 24.23
CA ARG A 302 -2.09 19.29 23.87
C ARG A 302 -3.43 19.96 23.56
N ASN A 303 -4.48 19.60 24.27
CA ASN A 303 -5.84 20.07 24.10
C ASN A 303 -6.40 19.89 22.65
N ARG A 304 -5.82 18.97 21.86
CA ARG A 304 -6.29 18.70 20.49
C ARG A 304 -7.38 17.65 20.43
N VAL A 305 -7.50 16.84 21.48
CA VAL A 305 -8.52 15.81 21.63
C VAL A 305 -9.27 16.09 22.94
N PRO A 306 -10.58 16.35 22.90
CA PRO A 306 -11.41 16.53 24.09
C PRO A 306 -11.32 15.35 25.04
N VAL A 307 -11.21 15.65 26.34
CA VAL A 307 -11.26 14.66 27.41
C VAL A 307 -12.49 14.91 28.24
N LEU A 308 -13.39 13.93 28.32
CA LEU A 308 -14.66 14.00 29.03
C LEU A 308 -14.64 13.04 30.21
N VAL A 309 -15.21 13.47 31.33
CA VAL A 309 -15.23 12.70 32.59
C VAL A 309 -16.67 12.37 32.93
N LEU A 310 -16.95 11.09 33.09
CA LEU A 310 -18.24 10.58 33.54
C LEU A 310 -18.25 10.50 35.06
N PRO A 311 -19.40 10.70 35.74
CA PRO A 311 -19.50 10.51 37.18
C PRO A 311 -19.15 9.06 37.57
N PRO A 312 -18.74 8.83 38.83
CA PRO A 312 -18.38 7.49 39.30
C PRO A 312 -19.61 6.56 39.25
N LEU A 313 -19.35 5.28 38.89
CA LEU A 313 -20.38 4.26 38.90
C LEU A 313 -20.83 3.93 40.33
N PRO A 314 -22.14 3.67 40.53
CA PRO A 314 -22.65 3.21 41.83
C PRO A 314 -21.94 1.90 42.25
N GLN A 315 -21.52 1.83 43.50
CA GLN A 315 -20.85 0.65 44.04
C GLN A 315 -21.80 -0.54 44.29
N ASP A 316 -23.10 -0.24 44.40
CA ASP A 316 -24.12 -1.28 44.58
C ASP A 316 -24.43 -1.95 43.26
N SER A 317 -24.07 -3.21 43.12
CA SER A 317 -24.31 -4.01 41.90
C SER A 317 -25.81 -4.24 41.61
N SER A 318 -26.70 -4.00 42.57
CA SER A 318 -28.14 -4.07 42.36
C SER A 318 -28.74 -2.77 41.73
N ASN A 319 -27.94 -1.71 41.64
CA ASN A 319 -28.37 -0.44 41.06
C ASN A 319 -28.62 -0.61 39.52
N ASP A 320 -29.76 -0.10 39.09
CA ASP A 320 -30.19 -0.19 37.69
C ASP A 320 -29.51 0.82 36.76
N LEU A 321 -28.66 1.69 37.31
CA LEU A 321 -27.88 2.76 36.62
C LEU A 321 -28.72 3.90 36.05
N MET A 322 -30.02 3.96 36.32
CA MET A 322 -30.87 4.99 35.73
C MET A 322 -30.49 6.39 36.20
N GLU A 323 -30.19 6.57 37.51
CA GLU A 323 -29.72 7.83 38.08
C GLU A 323 -28.39 8.25 37.48
N TRP A 324 -27.47 7.30 37.37
CA TRP A 324 -26.17 7.54 36.77
C TRP A 324 -26.28 8.02 35.32
N PHE A 325 -27.15 7.43 34.48
CA PHE A 325 -27.38 7.90 33.12
C PHE A 325 -27.99 9.31 33.06
N ASP A 326 -28.81 9.69 34.03
CA ASP A 326 -29.37 11.05 34.12
C ASP A 326 -28.30 12.07 34.55
N GLU A 327 -27.46 11.75 35.51
CA GLU A 327 -26.29 12.56 35.92
C GLU A 327 -25.27 12.71 34.78
N SER A 328 -25.05 11.65 34.01
CA SER A 328 -24.09 11.60 32.88
C SER A 328 -24.64 12.26 31.61
N HIS A 329 -25.92 12.66 31.56
CA HIS A 329 -26.59 13.13 30.34
C HIS A 329 -25.83 14.24 29.62
N ASN A 330 -25.40 15.27 30.37
CA ASN A 330 -24.65 16.39 29.79
C ASN A 330 -23.31 16.00 29.17
N VAL A 331 -22.64 14.99 29.73
CA VAL A 331 -21.37 14.47 29.20
C VAL A 331 -21.62 13.71 27.89
N PHE A 332 -22.66 12.88 27.83
CA PHE A 332 -23.03 12.18 26.61
C PHE A 332 -23.54 13.12 25.51
N ASP A 333 -24.24 14.18 25.88
CA ASP A 333 -24.71 15.20 24.94
C ASP A 333 -23.50 15.98 24.36
N SER A 334 -22.53 16.34 25.21
CA SER A 334 -21.26 16.93 24.77
C SER A 334 -20.49 16.00 23.84
N LEU A 335 -20.36 14.71 24.19
CA LEU A 335 -19.68 13.70 23.37
C LEU A 335 -20.36 13.56 22.00
N LYS A 336 -21.69 13.44 21.97
CA LYS A 336 -22.49 13.41 20.74
C LYS A 336 -22.21 14.63 19.84
N ASN A 337 -22.24 15.83 20.42
CA ASN A 337 -22.01 17.07 19.67
C ASN A 337 -20.57 17.13 19.10
N ILE A 338 -19.56 16.71 19.86
CA ILE A 338 -18.16 16.57 19.36
C ILE A 338 -18.10 15.59 18.19
N MET A 339 -18.77 14.45 18.30
CA MET A 339 -18.82 13.44 17.23
C MET A 339 -19.46 14.00 15.96
N LEU A 340 -20.64 14.66 16.08
CA LEU A 340 -21.33 15.23 14.93
C LEU A 340 -20.53 16.35 14.26
N LEU A 341 -19.85 17.19 15.05
CA LEU A 341 -18.94 18.22 14.53
C LEU A 341 -17.78 17.59 13.78
N ALA A 342 -17.09 16.60 14.36
CA ALA A 342 -15.98 15.92 13.74
C ALA A 342 -16.37 15.23 12.42
N TYR A 343 -17.57 14.65 12.37
CA TYR A 343 -18.13 14.09 11.14
C TYR A 343 -18.35 15.17 10.08
N SER A 344 -18.98 16.29 10.44
CA SER A 344 -19.26 17.39 9.52
C SER A 344 -17.95 17.98 8.95
N GLU A 345 -16.95 18.20 9.80
CA GLU A 345 -15.62 18.68 9.41
C GLU A 345 -14.90 17.71 8.48
N ARG A 346 -15.00 16.39 8.74
CA ARG A 346 -14.41 15.37 7.85
C ARG A 346 -15.05 15.41 6.47
N ILE A 347 -16.37 15.46 6.38
CA ILE A 347 -17.09 15.52 5.11
C ILE A 347 -16.72 16.78 4.34
N GLN A 348 -16.78 17.95 5.02
CA GLN A 348 -16.43 19.23 4.42
C GLN A 348 -14.99 19.21 3.86
N ARG A 349 -14.04 18.71 4.66
CA ARG A 349 -12.63 18.59 4.24
C ARG A 349 -12.48 17.74 2.99
N LEU A 350 -13.13 16.55 2.94
CA LEU A 350 -13.04 15.65 1.78
C LEU A 350 -13.66 16.28 0.52
N CYS A 351 -14.80 16.99 0.67
CA CYS A 351 -15.45 17.70 -0.42
C CYS A 351 -14.60 18.86 -0.98
N ASP A 352 -13.89 19.60 -0.12
CA ASP A 352 -13.12 20.77 -0.52
C ASP A 352 -11.74 20.44 -1.09
N MET A 353 -11.23 19.21 -0.84
CA MET A 353 -9.87 18.82 -1.26
C MET A 353 -9.61 18.96 -2.77
N PRO A 354 -10.50 18.56 -3.70
CA PRO A 354 -10.25 18.67 -5.14
C PRO A 354 -10.02 20.11 -5.58
N LYS A 355 -10.91 21.03 -5.16
CA LYS A 355 -10.81 22.46 -5.47
C LYS A 355 -9.51 23.05 -4.93
N ARG A 356 -9.24 22.84 -3.64
CA ARG A 356 -8.01 23.34 -2.99
C ARG A 356 -6.74 22.77 -3.63
N ALA A 357 -6.74 21.50 -4.00
CA ALA A 357 -5.62 20.89 -4.71
C ALA A 357 -5.38 21.53 -6.09
N GLY A 358 -6.45 21.81 -6.84
CA GLY A 358 -6.37 22.51 -8.12
C GLY A 358 -5.80 23.93 -8.01
N GLU A 359 -6.06 24.63 -6.89
CA GLU A 359 -5.53 25.98 -6.61
C GLU A 359 -4.07 25.98 -6.11
N LEU A 360 -3.63 24.92 -5.41
CA LEU A 360 -2.37 24.94 -4.64
C LEU A 360 -1.27 24.04 -5.23
N PHE A 361 -1.61 22.95 -5.95
CA PHE A 361 -0.64 21.94 -6.35
C PHE A 361 -0.17 22.12 -7.79
N TRP A 362 1.11 21.92 -7.99
CA TRP A 362 1.70 21.70 -9.31
C TRP A 362 2.01 20.20 -9.46
N TRP A 363 1.07 19.47 -10.09
CA TRP A 363 1.26 18.04 -10.28
C TRP A 363 2.31 17.73 -11.34
N PRO A 364 3.28 16.84 -11.07
CA PRO A 364 4.29 16.44 -12.04
C PRO A 364 3.66 15.67 -13.23
N PHE A 365 4.22 15.83 -14.41
CA PHE A 365 3.78 15.17 -15.65
C PHE A 365 2.28 15.33 -15.93
N THR A 366 1.71 16.45 -15.56
CA THR A 366 0.25 16.67 -15.65
C THR A 366 -0.06 17.97 -16.37
N GLN A 367 -0.89 17.89 -17.40
CA GLN A 367 -1.49 19.09 -18.00
C GLN A 367 -2.72 19.48 -17.16
N HIS A 368 -2.58 20.49 -16.32
CA HIS A 368 -3.61 20.91 -15.37
C HIS A 368 -4.95 21.24 -16.01
N LYS A 369 -4.94 21.81 -17.24
CA LYS A 369 -6.15 22.10 -17.99
C LYS A 369 -7.00 20.86 -18.31
N LEU A 370 -6.39 19.68 -18.35
CA LEU A 370 -7.06 18.39 -18.61
C LEU A 370 -7.53 17.66 -17.35
N VAL A 371 -7.37 18.28 -16.17
CA VAL A 371 -7.76 17.67 -14.90
C VAL A 371 -8.79 18.57 -14.20
N PRO A 372 -10.08 18.46 -14.56
CA PRO A 372 -11.15 19.16 -13.84
C PRO A 372 -11.27 18.63 -12.42
N GLU A 373 -11.96 19.37 -11.54
CA GLU A 373 -12.12 19.02 -10.12
C GLU A 373 -12.68 17.60 -9.91
N GLU A 374 -13.64 17.20 -10.74
CA GLU A 374 -14.30 15.89 -10.66
C GLU A 374 -13.37 14.72 -11.03
N ALA A 375 -12.26 15.01 -11.74
CA ALA A 375 -11.26 14.01 -12.08
C ALA A 375 -10.18 13.81 -11.00
N VAL A 376 -10.13 14.69 -9.99
CA VAL A 376 -9.17 14.61 -8.89
C VAL A 376 -9.55 13.47 -7.95
N THR A 377 -8.66 12.52 -7.75
CA THR A 377 -8.87 11.41 -6.81
C THR A 377 -8.53 11.85 -5.38
N VAL A 378 -9.51 11.83 -4.49
CA VAL A 378 -9.34 12.15 -3.07
C VAL A 378 -9.05 10.87 -2.29
N ILE A 379 -7.84 10.74 -1.77
CA ILE A 379 -7.38 9.59 -0.99
C ILE A 379 -7.51 9.94 0.49
N ASP A 380 -8.38 9.23 1.23
CA ASP A 380 -8.53 9.38 2.68
C ASP A 380 -7.43 8.65 3.43
N SER A 381 -7.09 7.44 3.00
CA SER A 381 -6.11 6.59 3.67
C SER A 381 -5.59 5.47 2.77
N ARG A 382 -4.66 4.68 3.32
CA ARG A 382 -4.11 3.49 2.68
C ARG A 382 -4.01 2.34 3.70
N CYS A 383 -4.39 1.14 3.26
CA CYS A 383 -4.15 -0.09 4.01
C CYS A 383 -3.54 -1.14 3.06
N GLY A 384 -2.26 -1.45 3.24
CA GLY A 384 -1.52 -2.32 2.33
C GLY A 384 -1.53 -1.79 0.89
N GLU A 385 -2.02 -2.59 -0.04
CA GLU A 385 -2.06 -2.25 -1.48
C GLU A 385 -3.30 -1.45 -1.89
N ASN A 386 -4.25 -1.17 -0.95
CA ASN A 386 -5.49 -0.50 -1.27
C ASN A 386 -5.52 0.94 -0.77
N PHE A 387 -6.00 1.84 -1.62
CA PHE A 387 -6.44 3.19 -1.25
C PHE A 387 -7.89 3.18 -0.77
N SER A 388 -8.19 3.97 0.24
CA SER A 388 -9.53 4.37 0.61
C SER A 388 -9.83 5.71 -0.07
N VAL A 389 -10.67 5.68 -1.11
CA VAL A 389 -10.94 6.82 -2.00
C VAL A 389 -12.31 7.38 -1.73
N TYR A 390 -12.39 8.69 -1.50
CA TYR A 390 -13.66 9.40 -1.39
C TYR A 390 -14.35 9.49 -2.75
N GLN A 391 -15.61 9.13 -2.79
CA GLN A 391 -16.48 9.18 -3.97
C GLN A 391 -17.67 10.09 -3.68
N ASP A 392 -17.90 11.07 -4.56
CA ASP A 392 -19.06 11.99 -4.49
C ASP A 392 -19.96 11.74 -5.71
N GLN A 393 -20.65 10.58 -5.69
CA GLN A 393 -21.68 10.23 -6.66
C GLN A 393 -23.06 10.51 -6.07
N LYS A 394 -24.11 9.76 -6.46
CA LYS A 394 -25.45 9.86 -5.87
C LYS A 394 -25.44 9.76 -4.34
N ASN A 395 -24.55 8.94 -3.77
CA ASN A 395 -24.31 8.83 -2.33
C ASN A 395 -22.81 9.02 -2.07
N LYS A 396 -22.45 9.78 -1.03
CA LYS A 396 -21.06 9.95 -0.58
C LYS A 396 -20.60 8.68 0.14
N PHE A 397 -19.46 8.15 -0.27
CA PHE A 397 -18.86 6.97 0.37
C PHE A 397 -17.34 6.95 0.20
N ILE A 398 -16.67 6.13 1.01
CA ILE A 398 -15.27 5.78 0.81
C ILE A 398 -15.21 4.38 0.23
N GLY A 399 -14.72 4.27 -1.00
CA GLY A 399 -14.52 3.00 -1.70
C GLY A 399 -13.06 2.54 -1.65
N GLN A 400 -12.85 1.24 -1.61
CA GLN A 400 -11.50 0.66 -1.69
C GLN A 400 -11.09 0.51 -3.16
N GLN A 401 -9.87 0.97 -3.48
CA GLN A 401 -9.27 0.80 -4.80
C GLN A 401 -7.88 0.20 -4.68
N PHE A 402 -7.63 -0.90 -5.39
CA PHE A 402 -6.30 -1.48 -5.48
C PHE A 402 -5.37 -0.53 -6.24
N ASP A 403 -4.23 -0.22 -5.66
CA ASP A 403 -3.21 0.66 -6.26
C ASP A 403 -2.36 -0.10 -7.29
N ALA A 404 -2.90 -0.30 -8.48
CA ALA A 404 -2.22 -1.00 -9.56
C ALA A 404 -1.06 -0.22 -10.20
N CYS A 405 -0.78 0.99 -9.71
CA CYS A 405 0.43 1.75 -10.06
C CYS A 405 1.56 1.56 -9.05
N ALA A 406 1.33 0.82 -7.95
CA ALA A 406 2.23 0.75 -6.81
C ALA A 406 2.74 2.16 -6.40
N SER A 407 1.83 3.14 -6.32
CA SER A 407 2.09 4.56 -6.02
C SER A 407 3.29 5.13 -6.78
N TRP A 408 3.26 4.97 -8.09
CA TRP A 408 4.35 5.33 -9.01
C TRP A 408 5.59 4.44 -8.84
N TRP A 409 5.32 3.13 -8.79
CA TRP A 409 6.32 2.06 -8.83
C TRP A 409 7.15 1.90 -7.55
N THR A 410 6.74 2.52 -6.45
CA THR A 410 7.50 2.53 -5.20
C THR A 410 6.94 1.56 -4.15
N GLN A 411 5.62 1.34 -4.14
CA GLN A 411 4.94 0.59 -3.09
C GLN A 411 5.12 -0.93 -3.23
N GLY A 412 5.28 -1.60 -2.11
CA GLY A 412 5.37 -3.05 -2.02
C GLY A 412 4.86 -3.64 -0.70
N PRO A 413 4.64 -2.84 0.37
CA PRO A 413 4.20 -3.37 1.64
C PRO A 413 2.76 -3.90 1.60
N ASP A 414 2.56 -5.10 2.15
CA ASP A 414 1.27 -5.53 2.64
C ASP A 414 0.83 -4.73 3.89
N ALA A 415 -0.36 -5.00 4.40
CA ALA A 415 -0.90 -4.26 5.54
C ALA A 415 -0.06 -4.43 6.82
N THR A 416 0.60 -5.57 7.00
CA THR A 416 1.44 -5.89 8.16
C THR A 416 2.77 -5.17 8.07
N LEU A 417 3.48 -5.29 6.95
CA LEU A 417 4.75 -4.58 6.74
C LEU A 417 4.57 -3.06 6.85
N GLN A 418 3.44 -2.52 6.42
CA GLN A 418 3.15 -1.10 6.57
C GLN A 418 3.22 -0.63 8.04
N ILE A 419 2.69 -1.42 8.99
CA ILE A 419 2.77 -1.11 10.42
C ILE A 419 4.17 -1.35 10.99
N GLU A 420 4.83 -2.42 10.57
CA GLU A 420 6.20 -2.70 10.98
C GLU A 420 7.14 -1.55 10.56
N LEU A 421 7.01 -1.05 9.34
CA LEU A 421 7.76 0.12 8.86
C LEU A 421 7.44 1.38 9.68
N ALA A 422 6.16 1.63 9.99
CA ALA A 422 5.78 2.79 10.81
C ALA A 422 6.42 2.72 12.22
N ARG A 423 6.50 1.52 12.83
CA ARG A 423 7.16 1.30 14.14
C ARG A 423 8.66 1.53 14.07
N ASP A 424 9.34 0.89 13.10
CA ASP A 424 10.79 0.95 12.96
C ASP A 424 11.24 2.37 12.60
N MET A 425 10.51 3.06 11.75
CA MET A 425 10.76 4.47 11.43
C MET A 425 10.53 5.38 12.62
N GLY A 426 9.45 5.18 13.39
CA GLY A 426 9.17 5.93 14.62
C GLY A 426 10.26 5.74 15.67
N TYR A 427 10.69 4.49 15.89
CA TYR A 427 11.82 4.15 16.76
C TYR A 427 13.12 4.83 16.30
N THR A 428 13.42 4.74 15.00
CA THR A 428 14.64 5.31 14.41
C THR A 428 14.63 6.84 14.49
N ALA A 429 13.48 7.47 14.26
CA ALA A 429 13.32 8.92 14.41
C ALA A 429 13.57 9.39 15.84
N ALA A 430 13.05 8.66 16.83
CA ALA A 430 13.22 8.97 18.24
C ALA A 430 14.66 8.75 18.72
N ARG A 431 15.34 7.70 18.20
CA ARG A 431 16.70 7.33 18.63
C ARG A 431 17.80 8.11 17.95
N PHE A 432 17.71 8.33 16.64
CA PHE A 432 18.78 8.91 15.82
C PHE A 432 18.42 10.28 15.23
N GLY A 433 17.14 10.53 14.96
CA GLY A 433 16.73 11.70 14.18
C GLY A 433 17.44 11.72 12.82
N HIS A 434 18.24 12.74 12.57
CA HIS A 434 19.15 12.82 11.43
C HIS A 434 20.61 12.89 11.91
N VAL A 435 21.49 12.12 11.28
CA VAL A 435 22.93 12.06 11.58
C VAL A 435 23.72 12.44 10.33
N MET A 436 24.67 13.34 10.46
CA MET A 436 25.61 13.66 9.38
C MET A 436 26.43 12.42 9.02
N PHE A 437 26.38 11.99 7.76
CA PHE A 437 26.97 10.70 7.32
C PHE A 437 28.50 10.71 7.25
N PRO A 438 29.18 11.74 6.68
CA PRO A 438 30.63 11.73 6.53
C PRO A 438 31.35 11.48 7.87
N GLU A 439 32.22 10.43 7.88
CA GLU A 439 33.05 10.05 9.04
C GLU A 439 32.27 9.56 10.27
N ASN A 440 30.93 9.41 10.17
CA ASN A 440 30.10 8.86 11.23
C ASN A 440 29.52 7.50 10.84
N VAL A 441 29.35 6.63 11.84
CA VAL A 441 28.72 5.33 11.68
C VAL A 441 27.56 5.18 12.65
N TYR A 442 26.46 4.66 12.18
CA TYR A 442 25.28 4.32 12.97
C TYR A 442 24.56 3.11 12.39
N GLU A 443 23.93 2.35 13.28
CA GLU A 443 23.42 1.03 13.02
C GLU A 443 22.51 0.93 11.76
N PRO A 444 21.48 1.80 11.54
CA PRO A 444 20.64 1.69 10.35
C PRO A 444 21.40 1.82 9.03
N ALA A 445 22.38 2.71 8.93
CA ALA A 445 23.15 2.90 7.71
C ALA A 445 24.08 1.71 7.45
N LEU A 446 24.74 1.19 8.51
CA LEU A 446 25.62 0.03 8.39
C LEU A 446 24.84 -1.22 7.99
N GLU A 447 23.74 -1.53 8.68
CA GLU A 447 22.87 -2.67 8.39
C GLU A 447 22.32 -2.62 6.94
N CYS A 448 21.86 -1.44 6.50
CA CYS A 448 21.36 -1.26 5.15
C CYS A 448 22.49 -1.52 4.11
N ALA A 449 23.70 -1.01 4.34
CA ALA A 449 24.84 -1.26 3.46
C ALA A 449 25.22 -2.74 3.40
N GLU A 450 25.25 -3.42 4.54
CA GLU A 450 25.55 -4.85 4.61
C GLU A 450 24.52 -5.69 3.85
N LEU A 451 23.22 -5.41 4.04
CA LEU A 451 22.13 -6.10 3.32
C LEU A 451 22.21 -5.90 1.80
N LEU A 452 22.52 -4.68 1.36
CA LEU A 452 22.68 -4.37 -0.05
C LEU A 452 23.89 -5.11 -0.66
N LEU A 453 25.04 -5.09 0.02
CA LEU A 453 26.26 -5.75 -0.46
C LEU A 453 26.18 -7.28 -0.43
N GLN A 454 25.43 -7.85 0.55
CA GLN A 454 25.19 -9.29 0.65
C GLN A 454 24.05 -9.80 -0.24
N GLY A 455 23.16 -8.90 -0.65
CA GLY A 455 22.02 -9.16 -1.54
C GLY A 455 22.33 -8.79 -2.98
N VAL A 456 21.78 -7.69 -3.46
CA VAL A 456 21.90 -7.20 -4.86
C VAL A 456 23.35 -6.93 -5.29
N GLY A 457 24.24 -6.63 -4.35
CA GLY A 457 25.67 -6.41 -4.60
C GLY A 457 26.55 -7.65 -4.49
N LYS A 458 25.96 -8.82 -4.20
CA LYS A 458 26.70 -10.03 -3.89
C LYS A 458 27.65 -10.45 -5.02
N GLY A 459 28.91 -10.63 -4.67
CA GLY A 459 29.94 -11.15 -5.59
C GLY A 459 30.56 -10.11 -6.53
N TRP A 460 30.09 -8.86 -6.55
CA TRP A 460 30.64 -7.80 -7.39
C TRP A 460 30.84 -6.45 -6.67
N ALA A 461 29.86 -5.98 -5.87
CA ALA A 461 29.97 -4.70 -5.18
C ALA A 461 30.72 -4.80 -3.86
N SER A 462 31.44 -3.74 -3.51
CA SER A 462 32.20 -3.64 -2.26
C SER A 462 31.94 -2.33 -1.50
N ARG A 463 31.26 -1.36 -2.10
CA ARG A 463 30.94 -0.05 -1.55
C ARG A 463 29.51 0.35 -1.82
N ALA A 464 28.90 1.02 -0.85
CA ALA A 464 27.56 1.59 -0.96
C ALA A 464 27.60 3.10 -0.70
N TYR A 465 26.96 3.87 -1.54
CA TYR A 465 26.70 5.30 -1.38
C TYR A 465 25.20 5.54 -1.32
N PHE A 466 24.74 6.44 -0.45
CA PHE A 466 23.31 6.70 -0.26
C PHE A 466 22.91 8.10 -0.70
N SER A 467 21.79 8.21 -1.38
CA SER A 467 21.13 9.44 -1.78
C SER A 467 19.62 9.38 -1.49
N ASP A 468 18.88 10.39 -1.86
CA ASP A 468 17.45 10.51 -1.57
C ASP A 468 16.53 9.99 -2.70
N ASN A 469 17.01 10.00 -3.95
CA ASN A 469 16.21 9.58 -5.12
C ASN A 469 17.07 8.97 -6.22
N GLY A 470 16.41 8.34 -7.20
CA GLY A 470 17.06 7.63 -8.31
C GLY A 470 17.90 8.53 -9.20
N SER A 471 17.40 9.72 -9.56
CA SER A 471 18.16 10.65 -10.43
C SER A 471 19.48 11.08 -9.80
N THR A 472 19.49 11.36 -8.50
CA THR A 472 20.70 11.68 -7.75
C THR A 472 21.67 10.48 -7.73
N ALA A 473 21.15 9.25 -7.54
CA ALA A 473 21.97 8.04 -7.59
C ALA A 473 22.63 7.86 -8.97
N ILE A 474 21.92 8.13 -10.05
CA ILE A 474 22.45 8.09 -11.42
C ILE A 474 23.55 9.14 -11.63
N GLU A 475 23.38 10.36 -11.19
CA GLU A 475 24.43 11.40 -11.29
C GLU A 475 25.69 11.02 -10.51
N ILE A 476 25.54 10.40 -9.35
CA ILE A 476 26.65 9.83 -8.57
C ILE A 476 27.36 8.74 -9.36
N ALA A 477 26.59 7.81 -9.93
CA ALA A 477 27.12 6.71 -10.75
C ALA A 477 27.87 7.21 -11.99
N LEU A 478 27.35 8.22 -12.68
CA LEU A 478 28.04 8.84 -13.82
C LEU A 478 29.37 9.48 -13.41
N LYS A 479 29.43 10.20 -12.29
CA LYS A 479 30.68 10.73 -11.75
C LYS A 479 31.68 9.63 -11.39
N MET A 480 31.19 8.54 -10.80
CA MET A 480 32.02 7.36 -10.49
C MET A 480 32.59 6.72 -11.77
N ALA A 481 31.73 6.52 -12.77
CA ALA A 481 32.12 5.88 -14.04
C ALA A 481 33.13 6.74 -14.81
N PHE A 482 32.87 8.04 -14.97
CA PHE A 482 33.82 8.94 -15.67
C PHE A 482 35.17 9.02 -14.98
N ARG A 483 35.21 9.04 -13.66
CA ARG A 483 36.45 8.99 -12.90
C ARG A 483 37.19 7.67 -13.11
N LYS A 484 36.47 6.55 -13.02
CA LYS A 484 37.05 5.20 -13.28
C LYS A 484 37.62 5.09 -14.70
N PHE A 485 36.84 5.54 -15.71
CA PHE A 485 37.31 5.57 -17.10
C PHE A 485 38.57 6.41 -17.24
N SER A 486 38.61 7.62 -16.71
CA SER A 486 39.77 8.51 -16.78
C SER A 486 40.98 7.90 -16.11
N PHE A 487 40.79 7.20 -15.00
CA PHE A 487 41.85 6.49 -14.29
C PHE A 487 42.42 5.32 -15.12
N ASP A 488 41.55 4.48 -15.68
CA ASP A 488 41.95 3.27 -16.44
C ASP A 488 42.63 3.57 -17.79
N HIS A 489 42.29 4.71 -18.39
CA HIS A 489 42.78 5.15 -19.68
C HIS A 489 43.88 6.23 -19.59
N GLU A 490 44.36 6.52 -18.34
CA GLU A 490 45.38 7.54 -18.06
C GLU A 490 45.01 8.92 -18.60
N VAL A 491 43.72 9.18 -18.76
CA VAL A 491 43.17 10.49 -19.13
C VAL A 491 43.08 11.33 -17.86
N LEU A 492 44.25 11.74 -17.33
CA LEU A 492 44.31 12.60 -16.17
C LEU A 492 43.98 14.01 -16.60
N VAL A 493 42.80 14.47 -16.28
CA VAL A 493 42.52 15.90 -16.26
C VAL A 493 43.13 16.45 -14.99
N ASP A 494 44.32 17.06 -15.08
CA ASP A 494 44.96 17.73 -13.96
C ASP A 494 44.22 19.07 -13.71
N PHE A 495 43.23 19.07 -12.83
CA PHE A 495 42.47 20.26 -12.43
C PHE A 495 43.32 21.27 -11.64
N LEU A 496 44.56 20.95 -11.31
CA LEU A 496 45.46 21.79 -10.54
C LEU A 496 46.60 22.38 -11.40
N GLY A 497 46.75 21.97 -12.68
CA GLY A 497 47.81 22.43 -13.59
C GLY A 497 47.53 23.82 -14.13
N LYS A 498 48.40 24.72 -13.92
CA LYS A 498 48.52 25.99 -14.63
C LYS A 498 48.73 25.74 -16.12
N ASP A 499 47.92 26.38 -16.97
CA ASP A 499 48.14 26.53 -18.40
C ASP A 499 48.44 25.23 -19.18
N THR A 500 47.50 24.31 -19.27
CA THR A 500 47.52 23.32 -20.35
C THR A 500 46.49 23.69 -21.39
N THR A 501 46.95 24.17 -22.52
CA THR A 501 46.20 24.25 -23.81
C THR A 501 45.88 22.85 -24.39
N GLU A 502 46.03 21.78 -23.60
CA GLU A 502 45.64 20.43 -23.99
C GLU A 502 44.13 20.33 -23.91
N LYS A 503 43.53 19.95 -25.03
CA LYS A 503 42.09 19.77 -25.21
C LYS A 503 41.53 18.84 -24.15
N CYS A 504 40.65 19.35 -23.27
CA CYS A 504 39.85 18.54 -22.40
C CYS A 504 39.10 17.50 -23.26
N ILE A 505 39.33 16.22 -23.00
CA ILE A 505 38.58 15.16 -23.66
C ILE A 505 37.15 15.22 -23.16
N GLU A 506 36.20 15.39 -24.04
CA GLU A 506 34.77 15.33 -23.73
C GLU A 506 34.38 13.86 -23.53
N LEU A 507 33.96 13.49 -22.31
CA LEU A 507 33.41 12.18 -22.00
C LEU A 507 31.91 12.13 -22.31
N LYS A 508 31.46 11.10 -23.02
CA LYS A 508 30.09 10.87 -23.45
C LYS A 508 29.56 9.58 -22.82
N VAL A 509 28.24 9.48 -22.78
CA VAL A 509 27.52 8.31 -22.28
C VAL A 509 27.06 7.47 -23.47
N LEU A 510 27.20 6.16 -23.37
CA LEU A 510 26.52 5.17 -24.19
C LEU A 510 25.27 4.72 -23.48
N ALA A 511 24.11 4.81 -24.12
CA ALA A 511 22.84 4.35 -23.57
C ALA A 511 21.92 3.81 -24.69
N LEU A 512 20.71 3.38 -24.31
CA LEU A 512 19.73 2.86 -25.28
C LEU A 512 18.62 3.88 -25.54
N LYS A 513 18.09 3.93 -26.75
CA LYS A 513 16.89 4.69 -27.05
C LYS A 513 15.72 4.14 -26.25
N GLY A 514 14.84 5.04 -25.79
CA GLY A 514 13.71 4.66 -24.96
C GLY A 514 14.04 4.41 -23.49
N SER A 515 15.30 4.58 -23.04
CA SER A 515 15.65 4.55 -21.62
C SER A 515 15.26 5.84 -20.89
N TYR A 516 15.11 5.75 -19.58
CA TYR A 516 14.85 6.86 -18.68
C TYR A 516 15.65 6.71 -17.38
N HIS A 517 16.49 7.70 -17.09
CA HIS A 517 17.42 7.66 -15.97
C HIS A 517 17.17 8.75 -14.92
N GLY A 518 16.11 9.53 -15.07
CA GLY A 518 15.72 10.57 -14.14
C GLY A 518 15.58 11.95 -14.78
N ASP A 519 15.13 12.93 -13.98
CA ASP A 519 14.78 14.27 -14.44
C ASP A 519 15.76 15.36 -13.99
N THR A 520 16.83 15.03 -13.24
CA THR A 520 17.90 15.97 -12.99
C THR A 520 18.74 16.18 -14.26
N LEU A 521 19.32 17.37 -14.43
CA LEU A 521 19.98 17.75 -15.69
C LEU A 521 21.04 16.75 -16.15
N GLY A 522 21.87 16.21 -15.21
CA GLY A 522 22.88 15.24 -15.54
C GLY A 522 22.31 13.86 -15.89
N ALA A 523 21.26 13.41 -15.22
CA ALA A 523 20.58 12.17 -15.54
C ALA A 523 19.86 12.26 -16.92
N MET A 524 19.27 13.41 -17.23
CA MET A 524 18.66 13.64 -18.56
C MET A 524 19.66 13.59 -19.70
N GLU A 525 20.90 14.07 -19.52
CA GLU A 525 21.96 14.02 -20.53
C GLU A 525 22.38 12.58 -20.88
N ALA A 526 22.11 11.63 -19.99
CA ALA A 526 22.33 10.19 -20.20
C ALA A 526 21.19 9.49 -20.98
N GLN A 527 20.18 10.24 -21.45
CA GLN A 527 19.01 9.72 -22.18
C GLN A 527 19.00 10.22 -23.63
N ALA A 528 18.41 9.41 -24.52
CA ALA A 528 18.14 9.85 -25.88
C ALA A 528 17.07 10.96 -25.89
N PRO A 529 17.07 11.83 -26.92
CA PRO A 529 15.97 12.76 -27.15
C PRO A 529 14.60 12.04 -27.13
N SER A 530 13.68 12.56 -26.38
CA SER A 530 12.35 11.99 -26.21
C SER A 530 11.32 13.12 -25.96
N PRO A 531 10.02 12.84 -25.91
CA PRO A 531 9.03 13.82 -25.48
C PRO A 531 9.31 14.41 -24.10
N TYR A 532 9.99 13.69 -23.21
CA TYR A 532 10.37 14.19 -21.88
C TYR A 532 11.54 15.18 -21.93
N THR A 533 12.45 15.02 -22.91
CA THR A 533 13.71 15.76 -22.96
C THR A 533 13.72 16.90 -23.99
N GLY A 534 12.73 16.99 -24.89
CA GLY A 534 12.78 17.81 -26.06
C GLY A 534 12.86 19.31 -25.79
N PHE A 535 11.69 19.93 -25.60
CA PHE A 535 11.63 21.40 -25.65
C PHE A 535 11.86 22.07 -24.27
N LEU A 536 11.58 21.36 -23.16
CA LEU A 536 11.67 21.95 -21.81
C LEU A 536 13.10 21.99 -21.25
N GLN A 537 14.06 21.36 -21.92
CA GLN A 537 15.41 21.17 -21.41
C GLN A 537 16.49 22.04 -22.04
N GLN A 538 16.08 22.81 -23.05
CA GLN A 538 16.93 23.85 -23.62
C GLN A 538 17.15 24.96 -22.58
N PRO A 539 18.37 25.48 -22.42
CA PRO A 539 19.61 25.16 -23.15
C PRO A 539 20.46 24.05 -22.50
N TRP A 540 20.01 23.39 -21.42
CA TRP A 540 20.84 22.46 -20.62
C TRP A 540 21.02 21.10 -21.25
N TYR A 541 20.04 20.59 -21.97
CA TYR A 541 20.12 19.29 -22.65
C TYR A 541 20.79 19.44 -24.02
N SER A 542 21.90 18.76 -24.22
CA SER A 542 22.65 18.81 -25.47
C SER A 542 22.60 17.49 -26.27
N GLY A 543 22.16 16.39 -25.66
CA GLY A 543 22.05 15.07 -26.34
C GLY A 543 23.38 14.52 -26.80
N ARG A 544 24.45 14.71 -26.04
CA ARG A 544 25.83 14.38 -26.41
C ARG A 544 26.16 12.89 -26.34
N GLY A 545 25.24 12.05 -25.88
CA GLY A 545 25.43 10.60 -25.79
C GLY A 545 25.43 9.90 -27.14
N LEU A 546 25.86 8.64 -27.12
CA LEU A 546 25.61 7.67 -28.19
C LEU A 546 24.44 6.80 -27.77
N PHE A 547 23.37 6.80 -28.56
CA PHE A 547 22.12 6.12 -28.20
C PHE A 547 21.81 5.04 -29.24
N LEU A 548 21.95 3.77 -28.84
CA LEU A 548 21.65 2.64 -29.70
C LEU A 548 20.17 2.29 -29.66
N ASP A 549 19.63 1.83 -30.78
CA ASP A 549 18.26 1.37 -30.90
C ASP A 549 18.19 -0.13 -30.58
N PRO A 550 17.59 -0.54 -29.45
CA PRO A 550 17.65 -1.93 -29.01
C PRO A 550 16.54 -2.78 -29.65
N PRO A 551 16.79 -4.09 -29.89
CA PRO A 551 15.74 -5.07 -30.13
C PRO A 551 14.92 -5.28 -28.87
N THR A 552 13.60 -5.52 -29.03
CA THR A 552 12.66 -5.71 -27.90
C THR A 552 11.93 -7.03 -28.00
N VAL A 553 11.50 -7.56 -26.86
CA VAL A 553 10.77 -8.82 -26.75
C VAL A 553 9.42 -8.60 -26.08
N PHE A 554 8.38 -9.20 -26.60
CA PHE A 554 7.03 -9.13 -26.03
C PHE A 554 6.16 -10.31 -26.44
N MET A 555 5.04 -10.48 -25.78
CA MET A 555 4.03 -11.47 -26.15
C MET A 555 2.97 -10.85 -27.06
N TYR A 556 2.69 -11.50 -28.19
CA TYR A 556 1.62 -11.19 -29.11
C TYR A 556 1.03 -12.49 -29.67
N ASN A 557 -0.28 -12.59 -29.72
CA ASN A 557 -0.98 -13.81 -30.16
C ASN A 557 -0.44 -15.08 -29.44
N SER A 558 -0.31 -15.02 -28.11
CA SER A 558 0.17 -16.11 -27.25
C SER A 558 1.60 -16.59 -27.54
N LYS A 559 2.41 -15.83 -28.30
CA LYS A 559 3.80 -16.13 -28.61
C LYS A 559 4.73 -15.04 -28.15
N TRP A 560 5.90 -15.40 -27.65
CA TRP A 560 6.99 -14.46 -27.42
C TRP A 560 7.69 -14.15 -28.74
N ILE A 561 7.78 -12.88 -29.08
CA ILE A 561 8.30 -12.40 -30.37
C ILE A 561 9.46 -11.43 -30.11
N LEU A 562 10.55 -11.59 -30.85
CA LEU A 562 11.63 -10.62 -30.91
C LEU A 562 11.35 -9.60 -32.01
N SER A 563 11.13 -8.34 -31.64
CA SER A 563 11.02 -7.22 -32.57
C SER A 563 12.40 -6.63 -32.85
N LEU A 564 12.73 -6.59 -34.12
CA LEU A 564 14.03 -6.13 -34.57
C LEU A 564 14.00 -4.66 -34.95
N PRO A 565 15.00 -3.86 -34.57
CA PRO A 565 15.14 -2.48 -35.05
C PRO A 565 15.51 -2.43 -36.53
N GLU A 566 15.21 -1.31 -37.17
CA GLU A 566 15.36 -1.10 -38.62
C GLU A 566 16.79 -1.44 -39.15
N TRP A 567 17.84 -1.10 -38.38
CA TRP A 567 19.23 -1.37 -38.72
C TRP A 567 19.57 -2.88 -38.84
N LEU A 568 18.74 -3.74 -38.25
CA LEU A 568 18.99 -5.19 -38.22
C LEU A 568 18.27 -5.92 -39.36
N TYR A 569 17.15 -5.37 -39.85
CA TYR A 569 16.40 -5.97 -40.98
C TYR A 569 17.26 -6.22 -42.22
N SER A 570 18.18 -5.32 -42.55
CA SER A 570 19.06 -5.44 -43.71
C SER A 570 20.15 -6.49 -43.56
N LYS A 571 20.38 -7.02 -42.34
CA LYS A 571 21.46 -7.96 -42.02
C LYS A 571 21.01 -9.41 -41.83
N ILE A 572 19.68 -9.61 -41.67
CA ILE A 572 19.13 -10.96 -41.50
C ILE A 572 18.50 -11.40 -42.84
N VAL A 573 19.08 -12.44 -43.41
CA VAL A 573 18.75 -12.91 -44.75
C VAL A 573 17.38 -13.59 -44.84
N GLU A 574 16.84 -14.09 -43.75
CA GLU A 574 15.51 -14.69 -43.67
C GLU A 574 14.60 -13.80 -42.80
N HIS A 575 13.63 -13.14 -43.45
CA HIS A 575 12.57 -12.34 -42.75
C HIS A 575 11.57 -13.23 -42.03
N LYS A 576 12.00 -14.12 -41.14
CA LYS A 576 11.12 -14.83 -40.24
C LYS A 576 11.09 -14.16 -38.89
N ASP A 577 9.88 -13.99 -38.35
CA ASP A 577 9.70 -13.56 -36.95
C ASP A 577 10.46 -14.54 -36.05
N ILE A 578 11.41 -14.02 -35.27
CA ILE A 578 12.11 -14.84 -34.27
C ILE A 578 11.16 -14.96 -33.06
N THR A 579 10.75 -16.20 -32.80
CA THR A 579 9.82 -16.52 -31.71
C THR A 579 10.44 -17.46 -30.71
N PHE A 580 9.99 -17.37 -29.44
CA PHE A 580 10.41 -18.23 -28.34
C PHE A 580 9.21 -19.04 -27.85
N CYS A 581 9.44 -20.31 -27.48
CA CYS A 581 8.40 -21.20 -26.94
C CYS A 581 8.01 -20.81 -25.51
N SER A 582 8.93 -20.25 -24.76
CA SER A 582 8.72 -19.79 -23.39
C SER A 582 9.46 -18.49 -23.10
N ARG A 583 9.05 -17.80 -22.01
CA ARG A 583 9.74 -16.63 -21.52
C ARG A 583 11.17 -16.94 -21.07
N ASP A 584 11.40 -18.12 -20.51
CA ASP A 584 12.70 -18.51 -19.96
C ASP A 584 13.76 -18.65 -21.07
N GLU A 585 13.37 -19.10 -22.27
CA GLU A 585 14.26 -19.18 -23.42
C GLU A 585 14.90 -17.84 -23.81
N ILE A 586 14.23 -16.72 -23.52
CA ILE A 586 14.71 -15.37 -23.81
C ILE A 586 15.99 -15.08 -23.04
N PHE A 587 16.11 -15.65 -21.83
CA PHE A 587 17.22 -15.40 -20.91
C PHE A 587 18.35 -16.43 -21.02
N TYR A 588 18.21 -17.50 -21.80
CA TYR A 588 19.21 -18.56 -21.87
C TYR A 588 20.58 -18.04 -22.33
N GLU A 589 21.63 -18.48 -21.64
CA GLU A 589 23.03 -18.11 -21.95
C GLU A 589 23.51 -18.76 -23.24
N GLU A 590 22.92 -19.88 -23.67
CA GLU A 590 23.23 -20.55 -24.92
C GLU A 590 23.05 -19.65 -26.15
N ARG A 591 22.18 -18.66 -26.04
CA ARG A 591 21.95 -17.63 -27.08
C ARG A 591 23.20 -16.80 -27.37
N ASP A 592 24.14 -16.70 -26.42
CA ASP A 592 25.43 -15.97 -26.59
C ASP A 592 26.33 -16.57 -27.66
N SER A 593 26.11 -17.84 -28.04
CA SER A 593 26.80 -18.53 -29.11
C SER A 593 26.08 -18.53 -30.47
N SER A 594 24.96 -17.79 -30.57
CA SER A 594 24.15 -17.74 -31.81
C SER A 594 24.73 -16.76 -32.85
N ASP A 595 24.29 -16.92 -34.09
CA ASP A 595 24.58 -15.95 -35.16
C ASP A 595 24.08 -14.55 -34.83
N LEU A 596 22.94 -14.45 -34.14
CA LEU A 596 22.39 -13.21 -33.69
C LEU A 596 23.32 -12.47 -32.71
N ALA A 597 23.96 -13.17 -31.78
CA ALA A 597 24.98 -12.61 -30.89
C ALA A 597 26.18 -12.01 -31.68
N SER A 598 26.62 -12.70 -32.71
CA SER A 598 27.72 -12.23 -33.60
C SER A 598 27.31 -10.95 -34.35
N ILE A 599 26.07 -10.88 -34.82
CA ILE A 599 25.50 -9.68 -35.46
C ILE A 599 25.42 -8.51 -34.49
N TYR A 600 24.94 -8.74 -33.27
CA TYR A 600 24.89 -7.74 -32.19
C TYR A 600 26.30 -7.23 -31.86
N SER A 601 27.25 -8.10 -31.61
CA SER A 601 28.64 -7.73 -31.33
C SER A 601 29.28 -6.90 -32.48
N SER A 602 29.07 -7.30 -33.72
CA SER A 602 29.53 -6.54 -34.90
C SER A 602 28.94 -5.14 -34.97
N TYR A 603 27.62 -5.02 -34.74
CA TYR A 603 26.95 -3.73 -34.76
C TYR A 603 27.43 -2.81 -33.63
N ILE A 604 27.52 -3.30 -32.41
CA ILE A 604 27.99 -2.54 -31.24
C ILE A 604 29.47 -2.11 -31.48
N SER A 605 30.32 -3.00 -31.87
CA SER A 605 31.73 -2.72 -32.15
C SER A 605 31.91 -1.66 -33.25
N GLN A 606 31.12 -1.75 -34.34
CA GLN A 606 31.16 -0.74 -35.40
C GLN A 606 30.73 0.65 -34.89
N ASN A 607 29.67 0.73 -34.09
CA ASN A 607 29.22 2.02 -33.53
C ASN A 607 30.24 2.60 -32.54
N LEU A 608 30.93 1.76 -31.76
CA LEU A 608 31.98 2.19 -30.85
C LEU A 608 33.25 2.64 -31.57
N LEU A 609 33.56 2.06 -32.72
CA LEU A 609 34.79 2.32 -33.48
C LEU A 609 34.63 3.39 -34.57
N GLN A 610 33.45 3.47 -35.21
CA GLN A 610 33.23 4.26 -36.43
C GLN A 610 32.64 5.64 -36.18
N ASN A 611 32.37 6.06 -34.95
CA ASN A 611 31.83 7.40 -34.67
C ASN A 611 32.96 8.42 -34.87
N PRO A 612 33.08 9.07 -36.07
CA PRO A 612 34.21 9.98 -36.36
C PRO A 612 34.32 11.19 -35.46
N GLY A 613 33.20 11.54 -34.78
CA GLY A 613 33.18 12.55 -33.75
C GLY A 613 33.93 12.17 -32.46
N LEU A 614 34.19 10.85 -32.26
CA LEU A 614 34.91 10.36 -31.07
C LEU A 614 36.43 10.52 -31.20
N LYS A 615 36.96 10.58 -32.42
CA LYS A 615 38.43 10.71 -32.66
C LYS A 615 38.97 12.11 -32.49
N VAL A 616 38.09 13.14 -32.49
CA VAL A 616 38.55 14.54 -32.48
C VAL A 616 38.05 15.30 -31.27
N SER A 617 36.91 14.91 -30.63
CA SER A 617 36.27 15.71 -29.60
C SER A 617 35.57 14.96 -28.45
N GLY A 618 35.63 13.62 -28.34
CA GLY A 618 35.00 12.92 -27.22
C GLY A 618 35.16 11.41 -27.21
N CYS A 619 35.22 10.81 -26.01
CA CYS A 619 35.27 9.38 -25.77
C CYS A 619 34.04 8.88 -25.06
N ILE A 620 33.57 7.65 -25.29
CA ILE A 620 32.53 7.00 -24.46
C ILE A 620 33.18 6.65 -23.11
N GLY A 621 32.75 7.36 -22.07
CA GLY A 621 33.30 7.23 -20.71
C GLY A 621 32.45 6.35 -19.79
N ALA A 622 31.22 5.99 -20.19
CA ALA A 622 30.34 5.11 -19.44
C ALA A 622 29.26 4.49 -20.34
N LEU A 623 28.87 3.24 -20.03
CA LEU A 623 27.62 2.65 -20.46
C LEU A 623 26.59 2.77 -19.32
N ILE A 624 25.37 3.18 -19.63
CA ILE A 624 24.23 3.08 -18.71
C ILE A 624 23.07 2.37 -19.37
N ILE A 625 22.47 1.39 -18.66
CA ILE A 625 21.28 0.67 -19.11
C ILE A 625 20.28 0.49 -17.97
N GLU A 626 18.98 0.51 -18.28
CA GLU A 626 17.95 -0.13 -17.49
C GLU A 626 17.98 -1.63 -17.84
N PRO A 627 18.39 -2.54 -16.94
CA PRO A 627 18.50 -3.95 -17.31
C PRO A 627 17.12 -4.57 -17.50
N VAL A 628 16.93 -5.29 -18.58
CA VAL A 628 15.76 -6.05 -19.02
C VAL A 628 14.58 -5.17 -19.42
N VAL A 629 14.13 -4.18 -18.63
CA VAL A 629 12.92 -3.39 -18.92
C VAL A 629 13.19 -1.90 -18.90
N HIS A 630 12.89 -1.21 -19.99
CA HIS A 630 12.76 0.24 -20.04
C HIS A 630 11.41 0.67 -19.46
N ALA A 631 11.40 1.13 -18.19
CA ALA A 631 10.16 1.38 -17.46
C ALA A 631 9.39 2.59 -18.02
N ALA A 632 9.87 3.81 -17.77
CA ALA A 632 9.20 5.05 -18.20
C ALA A 632 9.18 5.21 -19.72
N GLY A 633 10.08 4.57 -20.43
CA GLY A 633 10.14 4.55 -21.89
C GLY A 633 9.04 3.73 -22.58
N GLY A 634 8.04 3.23 -21.83
CA GLY A 634 6.90 2.52 -22.37
C GLY A 634 6.81 1.05 -21.95
N MET A 635 7.47 0.64 -20.88
CA MET A 635 7.48 -0.74 -20.37
C MET A 635 7.95 -1.75 -21.43
N HIS A 636 9.00 -1.40 -22.19
CA HIS A 636 9.59 -2.26 -23.22
C HIS A 636 10.58 -3.24 -22.58
N MET A 637 10.41 -4.53 -22.85
CA MET A 637 11.44 -5.52 -22.53
C MET A 637 12.49 -5.53 -23.64
N VAL A 638 13.71 -5.13 -23.31
CA VAL A 638 14.87 -5.19 -24.21
C VAL A 638 15.37 -6.62 -24.29
N ASP A 639 15.81 -7.08 -25.48
CA ASP A 639 16.40 -8.41 -25.60
C ASP A 639 17.61 -8.58 -24.66
N PRO A 640 17.54 -9.48 -23.67
CA PRO A 640 18.64 -9.72 -22.72
C PRO A 640 19.96 -10.08 -23.40
N LEU A 641 19.91 -10.81 -24.52
CA LEU A 641 21.10 -11.13 -25.30
C LEU A 641 21.80 -9.85 -25.81
N PHE A 642 21.04 -8.88 -26.33
CA PHE A 642 21.60 -7.62 -26.78
C PHE A 642 22.30 -6.86 -25.64
N GLN A 643 21.68 -6.80 -24.49
CA GLN A 643 22.25 -6.13 -23.31
C GLN A 643 23.50 -6.86 -22.80
N ARG A 644 23.52 -8.20 -22.73
CA ARG A 644 24.73 -8.99 -22.35
C ARG A 644 25.89 -8.71 -23.28
N ILE A 645 25.68 -8.73 -24.60
CA ILE A 645 26.72 -8.46 -25.58
C ILE A 645 27.23 -7.02 -25.45
N LEU A 646 26.31 -6.05 -25.25
CA LEU A 646 26.67 -4.64 -25.05
C LEU A 646 27.55 -4.45 -23.82
N VAL A 647 27.20 -5.06 -22.69
CA VAL A 647 27.98 -5.05 -21.46
C VAL A 647 29.36 -5.63 -21.70
N LYS A 648 29.45 -6.80 -22.32
CA LYS A 648 30.69 -7.49 -22.63
C LYS A 648 31.61 -6.65 -23.54
N GLU A 649 31.07 -6.03 -24.58
CA GLU A 649 31.82 -5.16 -25.50
C GLU A 649 32.39 -3.91 -24.82
N CYS A 650 31.62 -3.34 -23.84
CA CYS A 650 32.08 -2.21 -23.06
C CYS A 650 33.16 -2.61 -22.04
N GLN A 651 32.97 -3.70 -21.32
CA GLN A 651 33.93 -4.21 -20.33
C GLN A 651 35.26 -4.58 -20.99
N ASN A 652 35.23 -5.20 -22.17
CA ASN A 652 36.46 -5.52 -22.97
C ASN A 652 37.27 -4.27 -23.35
N ARG A 653 36.59 -3.10 -23.39
CA ARG A 653 37.22 -1.81 -23.70
C ARG A 653 37.47 -0.96 -22.44
N LYS A 654 37.31 -1.52 -21.25
CA LYS A 654 37.40 -0.82 -19.96
C LYS A 654 36.49 0.42 -19.89
N ILE A 655 35.31 0.34 -20.52
CA ILE A 655 34.24 1.33 -20.37
C ILE A 655 33.38 0.88 -19.17
N PRO A 656 33.33 1.66 -18.07
CA PRO A 656 32.53 1.31 -16.90
C PRO A 656 31.06 1.16 -17.23
N VAL A 657 30.44 0.13 -16.65
CA VAL A 657 29.02 -0.23 -16.87
C VAL A 657 28.20 0.13 -15.67
N ILE A 658 27.14 0.90 -15.90
CA ILE A 658 26.14 1.30 -14.89
C ILE A 658 24.83 0.56 -15.17
N PHE A 659 24.31 -0.18 -14.16
CA PHE A 659 22.94 -0.70 -14.18
C PHE A 659 22.03 0.25 -13.42
N ASP A 660 21.01 0.75 -14.10
CA ASP A 660 19.92 1.48 -13.49
C ASP A 660 18.82 0.51 -13.05
N GLU A 661 18.95 0.00 -11.83
CA GLU A 661 17.96 -0.86 -11.18
C GLU A 661 17.01 -0.10 -10.23
N VAL A 662 16.89 1.20 -10.40
CA VAL A 662 15.95 2.03 -9.61
C VAL A 662 14.52 1.52 -9.75
N PHE A 663 14.12 1.04 -10.94
CA PHE A 663 12.82 0.41 -11.18
C PHE A 663 12.85 -1.10 -11.01
N THR A 664 13.86 -1.77 -11.56
CA THR A 664 13.88 -3.22 -11.77
C THR A 664 14.31 -4.04 -10.57
N GLY A 665 14.97 -3.43 -9.58
CA GLY A 665 15.50 -4.10 -8.39
C GLY A 665 14.42 -4.56 -7.39
N PHE A 666 14.83 -5.39 -6.43
CA PHE A 666 14.04 -5.86 -5.28
C PHE A 666 12.76 -6.62 -5.66
N TRP A 667 12.93 -7.69 -6.44
CA TRP A 667 11.84 -8.58 -6.92
C TRP A 667 10.79 -7.91 -7.82
N ARG A 668 11.01 -6.68 -8.30
CA ARG A 668 10.11 -6.07 -9.29
C ARG A 668 9.96 -6.95 -10.53
N LEU A 669 11.04 -7.53 -11.01
CA LEU A 669 11.03 -8.48 -12.14
C LEU A 669 11.13 -9.95 -11.67
N GLY A 670 10.79 -10.25 -10.42
CA GLY A 670 10.78 -11.62 -9.89
C GLY A 670 12.07 -12.08 -9.22
N VAL A 671 13.16 -11.33 -9.35
CA VAL A 671 14.48 -11.60 -8.77
C VAL A 671 14.93 -10.46 -7.86
N GLU A 672 15.89 -10.72 -6.95
CA GLU A 672 16.42 -9.68 -6.05
C GLU A 672 17.12 -8.56 -6.82
N THR A 673 17.89 -8.92 -7.85
CA THR A 673 18.57 -8.02 -8.81
C THR A 673 18.41 -8.53 -10.23
N THR A 674 18.22 -7.65 -11.19
CA THR A 674 18.11 -8.02 -12.61
C THR A 674 19.44 -8.48 -13.23
N ALA A 675 20.56 -8.24 -12.56
CA ALA A 675 21.84 -8.84 -12.92
C ALA A 675 21.76 -10.38 -13.00
N ASP A 676 20.94 -11.01 -12.10
CA ASP A 676 20.72 -12.47 -12.10
C ASP A 676 19.94 -12.94 -13.35
N LEU A 677 18.96 -12.14 -13.84
CA LEU A 677 18.25 -12.44 -15.10
C LEU A 677 19.13 -12.21 -16.32
N LEU A 678 19.98 -11.17 -16.26
CA LEU A 678 20.81 -10.79 -17.38
C LEU A 678 22.06 -11.69 -17.49
N GLY A 679 22.46 -12.39 -16.41
CA GLY A 679 23.64 -13.26 -16.40
C GLY A 679 24.97 -12.49 -16.47
N CYS A 680 24.98 -11.20 -16.12
CA CYS A 680 26.22 -10.39 -16.07
C CYS A 680 26.10 -9.30 -14.99
N VAL A 681 27.26 -8.83 -14.54
CA VAL A 681 27.35 -7.85 -13.44
C VAL A 681 27.89 -6.51 -13.93
N PRO A 682 27.44 -5.38 -13.33
CA PRO A 682 27.96 -4.05 -13.66
C PRO A 682 29.20 -3.70 -12.83
N ASP A 683 29.82 -2.55 -13.15
CA ASP A 683 30.80 -1.89 -12.27
C ASP A 683 30.13 -1.05 -11.20
N ILE A 684 28.93 -0.50 -11.52
CA ILE A 684 28.14 0.37 -10.67
C ILE A 684 26.65 0.02 -10.86
N ALA A 685 25.85 0.00 -9.81
CA ALA A 685 24.40 -0.14 -9.92
C ALA A 685 23.65 0.83 -9.00
N CYS A 686 22.53 1.35 -9.48
CA CYS A 686 21.68 2.28 -8.75
C CYS A 686 20.36 1.62 -8.37
N TYR A 687 19.91 1.81 -7.12
CA TYR A 687 18.69 1.23 -6.56
C TYR A 687 17.84 2.32 -5.91
N GLY A 688 16.52 2.15 -5.91
CA GLY A 688 15.57 3.09 -5.31
C GLY A 688 14.17 2.51 -5.21
N LYS A 689 13.16 3.37 -5.23
CA LYS A 689 11.72 2.99 -5.26
C LYS A 689 11.36 1.90 -4.24
N LEU A 690 11.21 0.64 -4.68
CA LEU A 690 10.82 -0.50 -3.84
C LEU A 690 11.83 -0.80 -2.71
N LEU A 691 13.04 -0.29 -2.79
CA LEU A 691 14.08 -0.39 -1.75
C LEU A 691 13.56 -0.12 -0.34
N THR A 692 12.74 0.92 -0.16
CA THR A 692 12.16 1.31 1.15
C THR A 692 10.72 0.85 1.34
N GLY A 693 10.21 -0.04 0.49
CA GLY A 693 8.79 -0.34 0.42
C GLY A 693 7.94 0.86 -0.02
N GLY A 694 8.56 1.94 -0.48
CA GLY A 694 7.87 3.15 -0.98
C GLY A 694 7.37 4.11 0.11
N VAL A 695 7.72 3.89 1.37
CA VAL A 695 7.21 4.72 2.49
C VAL A 695 8.03 5.98 2.73
N ILE A 696 9.30 6.00 2.28
CA ILE A 696 10.22 7.13 2.45
C ILE A 696 11.24 7.18 1.30
N PRO A 697 11.62 8.37 0.82
CA PRO A 697 12.68 8.50 -0.19
C PRO A 697 14.04 7.97 0.30
N LEU A 698 14.65 7.11 -0.49
CA LEU A 698 16.05 6.66 -0.39
C LEU A 698 16.46 6.03 -1.71
N ALA A 699 17.69 6.26 -2.10
CA ALA A 699 18.36 5.52 -3.17
C ALA A 699 19.79 5.13 -2.76
N ALA A 700 20.31 4.10 -3.38
CA ALA A 700 21.67 3.62 -3.14
C ALA A 700 22.41 3.43 -4.46
N THR A 701 23.69 3.78 -4.48
CA THR A 701 24.62 3.51 -5.58
C THR A 701 25.69 2.54 -5.05
N LEU A 702 25.74 1.35 -5.62
CA LEU A 702 26.74 0.33 -5.29
C LEU A 702 27.88 0.35 -6.33
N ALA A 703 29.09 0.13 -5.89
CA ALA A 703 30.26 0.12 -6.77
C ALA A 703 31.26 -0.98 -6.41
N THR A 704 32.02 -1.42 -7.42
CA THR A 704 33.14 -2.33 -7.23
C THR A 704 34.29 -1.64 -6.48
N ASN A 705 35.20 -2.45 -5.91
CA ASN A 705 36.41 -1.90 -5.30
C ASN A 705 37.26 -1.14 -6.32
N ALA A 706 37.34 -1.61 -7.55
CA ALA A 706 38.10 -0.96 -8.62
C ALA A 706 37.59 0.46 -8.94
N VAL A 707 36.30 0.69 -8.85
CA VAL A 707 35.70 2.05 -8.95
C VAL A 707 36.11 2.89 -7.74
N PHE A 708 36.00 2.36 -6.53
CA PHE A 708 36.38 3.05 -5.31
C PHE A 708 37.83 3.46 -5.30
N ASP A 709 38.76 2.57 -5.69
CA ASP A 709 40.19 2.80 -5.70
C ASP A 709 40.59 3.97 -6.62
N SER A 710 39.81 4.26 -7.66
CA SER A 710 40.05 5.41 -8.54
C SER A 710 39.87 6.77 -7.84
N PHE A 711 39.27 6.80 -6.66
CA PHE A 711 39.08 7.98 -5.82
C PHE A 711 40.01 8.04 -4.62
N VAL A 712 40.79 6.99 -4.36
CA VAL A 712 41.75 6.97 -3.24
C VAL A 712 42.98 7.80 -3.58
N GLY A 713 43.43 8.65 -2.65
CA GLY A 713 44.60 9.47 -2.83
C GLY A 713 44.87 10.44 -1.69
N ASP A 714 45.97 11.18 -1.76
CA ASP A 714 46.50 12.03 -0.67
C ASP A 714 45.85 13.41 -0.59
N SER A 715 44.85 13.69 -1.43
CA SER A 715 44.15 14.97 -1.45
C SER A 715 42.64 14.81 -1.39
N LYS A 716 41.98 15.60 -0.58
CA LYS A 716 40.51 15.67 -0.53
C LYS A 716 39.88 15.98 -1.90
N LEU A 717 40.60 16.64 -2.79
CA LEU A 717 40.18 16.93 -4.16
C LEU A 717 40.06 15.68 -5.05
N LYS A 718 40.66 14.58 -4.65
CA LYS A 718 40.54 13.28 -5.34
C LYS A 718 39.29 12.51 -4.88
N ALA A 719 38.67 12.89 -3.79
CA ALA A 719 37.48 12.26 -3.28
C ALA A 719 36.30 12.46 -4.24
N LEU A 720 35.26 11.64 -4.11
CA LEU A 720 33.96 11.86 -4.75
C LEU A 720 33.28 13.07 -4.08
N LEU A 721 33.43 14.24 -4.71
CA LEU A 721 32.87 15.51 -4.21
C LEU A 721 31.41 15.64 -4.58
N HIS A 722 30.57 14.80 -3.98
CA HIS A 722 29.10 14.82 -4.09
C HIS A 722 28.49 14.43 -2.75
N GLY A 723 27.38 15.04 -2.41
CA GLY A 723 26.60 14.77 -1.21
C GLY A 723 25.46 15.76 -1.04
N HIS A 724 24.53 15.43 -0.20
CA HIS A 724 23.45 16.31 0.23
C HIS A 724 23.14 16.08 1.72
N SER A 725 22.38 16.97 2.33
CA SER A 725 22.12 16.96 3.78
C SER A 725 21.54 15.65 4.31
N TYR A 726 20.81 14.91 3.49
CA TYR A 726 20.13 13.67 3.87
C TYR A 726 20.80 12.39 3.35
N SER A 727 22.10 12.44 2.97
CA SER A 727 22.86 11.23 2.63
C SER A 727 22.80 10.21 3.79
N ALA A 728 22.47 8.97 3.48
CA ALA A 728 22.28 7.86 4.43
C ALA A 728 21.30 8.20 5.58
N HIS A 729 20.18 8.85 5.26
CA HIS A 729 19.15 9.20 6.24
C HIS A 729 18.70 7.99 7.06
N ALA A 730 18.77 8.08 8.39
CA ALA A 730 18.58 6.93 9.28
C ALA A 730 17.22 6.22 9.09
N LEU A 731 16.14 7.00 8.94
CA LEU A 731 14.80 6.44 8.71
C LEU A 731 14.71 5.70 7.37
N GLY A 732 15.33 6.26 6.31
CA GLY A 732 15.37 5.63 5.00
C GLY A 732 16.14 4.32 5.02
N CYS A 733 17.30 4.29 5.67
CA CYS A 733 18.11 3.09 5.83
C CYS A 733 17.39 2.01 6.66
N ALA A 734 16.71 2.38 7.75
CA ALA A 734 15.90 1.46 8.56
C ALA A 734 14.73 0.86 7.76
N ALA A 735 14.02 1.71 6.99
CA ALA A 735 12.93 1.26 6.14
C ALA A 735 13.43 0.30 5.03
N ALA A 736 14.59 0.60 4.43
CA ALA A 736 15.21 -0.26 3.43
C ALA A 736 15.61 -1.61 4.03
N ALA A 737 16.28 -1.62 5.18
CA ALA A 737 16.68 -2.84 5.87
C ALA A 737 15.48 -3.72 6.22
N LYS A 738 14.39 -3.13 6.75
CA LYS A 738 13.14 -3.85 7.05
C LYS A 738 12.50 -4.41 5.79
N SER A 739 12.37 -3.61 4.73
CA SER A 739 11.72 -4.03 3.46
C SER A 739 12.49 -5.16 2.78
N ILE A 740 13.81 -5.07 2.67
CA ILE A 740 14.66 -6.12 2.09
C ILE A 740 14.47 -7.44 2.86
N LYS A 741 14.58 -7.40 4.19
CA LYS A 741 14.38 -8.60 5.03
C LYS A 741 13.01 -9.21 4.83
N TRP A 742 11.95 -8.37 4.82
CA TRP A 742 10.57 -8.80 4.68
C TRP A 742 10.31 -9.48 3.34
N PHE A 743 10.74 -8.85 2.25
CA PHE A 743 10.53 -9.40 0.90
C PHE A 743 11.33 -10.69 0.65
N LYS A 744 12.45 -10.86 1.32
CA LYS A 744 13.36 -11.99 1.15
C LYS A 744 12.97 -13.22 1.98
N ASP A 745 12.28 -13.03 3.09
CA ASP A 745 11.94 -14.10 4.03
C ASP A 745 10.67 -14.84 3.59
N PRO A 746 10.73 -16.16 3.31
CA PRO A 746 9.55 -16.95 2.97
C PRO A 746 8.46 -17.00 4.06
N GLN A 747 8.79 -16.65 5.31
CA GLN A 747 7.80 -16.56 6.40
C GLN A 747 6.90 -15.32 6.29
N THR A 748 7.42 -14.24 5.72
CA THR A 748 6.71 -12.97 5.52
C THR A 748 6.24 -12.78 4.08
N ASN A 749 7.03 -13.28 3.12
CA ASN A 749 6.69 -13.26 1.70
C ASN A 749 6.49 -14.68 1.17
N HIS A 750 5.24 -15.15 1.17
CA HIS A 750 4.89 -16.50 0.72
C HIS A 750 5.06 -16.74 -0.79
N ASN A 751 5.41 -15.69 -1.54
CA ASN A 751 5.69 -15.80 -2.97
C ASN A 751 7.16 -16.17 -3.26
N ILE A 752 8.05 -16.13 -2.26
CA ILE A 752 9.44 -16.55 -2.44
C ILE A 752 9.53 -18.07 -2.55
N ILE A 753 10.20 -18.54 -3.59
CA ILE A 753 10.63 -19.94 -3.73
C ILE A 753 11.97 -20.08 -3.00
N PRO A 754 12.01 -20.78 -1.83
CA PRO A 754 13.17 -20.73 -0.93
C PRO A 754 14.48 -21.22 -1.58
N GLU A 755 14.39 -22.25 -2.44
CA GLU A 755 15.55 -22.89 -3.08
C GLU A 755 16.20 -21.96 -4.10
N ARG A 756 15.43 -21.13 -4.79
CA ARG A 756 15.89 -20.24 -5.87
C ARG A 756 15.98 -18.78 -5.45
N ARG A 757 15.33 -18.38 -4.36
CA ARG A 757 15.20 -17.00 -3.87
C ARG A 757 14.56 -16.03 -4.89
N ILE A 758 13.70 -16.56 -5.73
CA ILE A 758 12.92 -15.80 -6.72
C ILE A 758 11.44 -15.81 -6.35
N LEU A 759 10.66 -14.90 -6.89
CA LEU A 759 9.21 -14.93 -6.79
C LEU A 759 8.66 -16.06 -7.67
N ARG A 760 7.60 -16.73 -7.18
CA ARG A 760 6.74 -17.55 -8.04
C ARG A 760 6.07 -16.68 -9.10
N GLU A 761 5.50 -17.29 -10.13
CA GLU A 761 4.66 -16.56 -11.08
C GLU A 761 3.44 -15.99 -10.38
N LEU A 762 3.23 -14.69 -10.52
CA LEU A 762 2.10 -13.97 -9.92
C LEU A 762 0.93 -13.82 -10.90
N TRP A 763 1.21 -13.79 -12.19
CA TRP A 763 0.24 -13.55 -13.25
C TRP A 763 -0.28 -14.86 -13.83
N ASP A 764 -1.59 -14.96 -14.01
CA ASP A 764 -2.23 -16.09 -14.68
C ASP A 764 -1.82 -16.13 -16.16
N LEU A 765 -1.05 -17.14 -16.54
CA LEU A 765 -0.47 -17.26 -17.88
C LEU A 765 -1.54 -17.45 -18.96
N GLU A 766 -2.65 -18.11 -18.67
CA GLU A 766 -3.74 -18.31 -19.63
C GLU A 766 -4.44 -16.98 -19.91
N LEU A 767 -4.72 -16.20 -18.89
CA LEU A 767 -5.27 -14.84 -19.05
C LEU A 767 -4.29 -13.91 -19.80
N ILE A 768 -2.99 -13.98 -19.51
CA ILE A 768 -1.97 -13.22 -20.25
C ILE A 768 -1.97 -13.58 -21.73
N GLN A 769 -2.06 -14.87 -22.09
CA GLN A 769 -2.14 -15.34 -23.47
C GLN A 769 -3.42 -14.84 -24.16
N GLN A 770 -4.57 -14.91 -23.45
CA GLN A 770 -5.85 -14.38 -23.97
C GLN A 770 -5.76 -12.87 -24.21
N ILE A 771 -5.23 -12.11 -23.27
CA ILE A 771 -5.02 -10.65 -23.40
C ILE A 771 -4.08 -10.35 -24.58
N SER A 772 -2.98 -11.10 -24.74
CA SER A 772 -2.03 -10.89 -25.83
C SER A 772 -2.60 -11.19 -27.21
N SER A 773 -3.70 -11.96 -27.27
CA SER A 773 -4.42 -12.31 -28.50
C SER A 773 -5.64 -11.43 -28.75
N HIS A 774 -5.92 -10.47 -27.84
CA HIS A 774 -7.04 -9.57 -27.98
C HIS A 774 -6.76 -8.48 -29.05
N ARG A 775 -7.72 -8.24 -29.94
CA ARG A 775 -7.53 -7.36 -31.12
C ARG A 775 -7.21 -5.91 -30.79
N THR A 776 -7.53 -5.43 -29.58
CA THR A 776 -7.17 -4.07 -29.13
C THR A 776 -5.78 -4.01 -28.49
N VAL A 777 -5.07 -5.14 -28.39
CA VAL A 777 -3.77 -5.24 -27.76
C VAL A 777 -2.67 -5.42 -28.81
N GLN A 778 -1.64 -4.60 -28.74
CA GLN A 778 -0.47 -4.65 -29.63
C GLN A 778 0.64 -5.54 -29.05
N ARG A 779 0.86 -5.47 -27.74
CA ARG A 779 1.86 -6.30 -27.04
C ARG A 779 1.59 -6.41 -25.56
N VAL A 780 2.12 -7.49 -24.97
CA VAL A 780 2.11 -7.71 -23.51
C VAL A 780 3.51 -8.05 -23.02
N VAL A 781 3.89 -7.47 -21.88
CA VAL A 781 5.10 -7.82 -21.12
C VAL A 781 4.68 -8.14 -19.70
N ALA A 782 4.80 -9.42 -19.29
CA ALA A 782 4.49 -9.87 -17.94
C ALA A 782 5.73 -10.52 -17.32
N LEU A 783 6.25 -9.94 -16.21
CA LEU A 783 7.47 -10.41 -15.55
C LEU A 783 7.49 -9.95 -14.09
N GLY A 784 7.61 -10.89 -13.16
CA GLY A 784 7.61 -10.60 -11.73
C GLY A 784 6.31 -9.93 -11.27
N THR A 785 6.40 -8.72 -10.72
CA THR A 785 5.23 -7.95 -10.24
C THR A 785 4.64 -7.01 -11.28
N LEU A 786 5.18 -7.00 -12.51
CA LEU A 786 4.75 -6.14 -13.63
C LEU A 786 3.96 -6.93 -14.66
N CYS A 787 2.82 -6.38 -15.10
CA CYS A 787 2.12 -6.75 -16.32
C CYS A 787 1.78 -5.46 -17.10
N ALA A 788 2.47 -5.23 -18.21
CA ALA A 788 2.28 -4.07 -19.09
C ALA A 788 1.63 -4.49 -20.39
N ILE A 789 0.67 -3.69 -20.88
CA ILE A 789 -0.16 -3.96 -22.06
C ILE A 789 -0.18 -2.69 -22.89
N GLU A 790 0.29 -2.76 -24.12
CA GLU A 790 0.13 -1.68 -25.11
C GLU A 790 -1.14 -1.88 -25.90
N LEU A 791 -1.98 -0.85 -25.93
CA LEU A 791 -3.20 -0.86 -26.73
C LEU A 791 -2.89 -0.54 -28.20
N GLN A 792 -3.61 -1.20 -29.10
CA GLN A 792 -3.53 -0.98 -30.54
C GLN A 792 -4.05 0.42 -30.87
N ALA A 793 -3.13 1.36 -31.04
CA ALA A 793 -3.44 2.76 -31.32
C ALA A 793 -2.62 3.25 -32.52
N ALA A 794 -3.14 4.22 -33.26
CA ALA A 794 -2.47 4.78 -34.45
C ALA A 794 -2.50 6.32 -34.41
N GLY A 795 -1.55 6.96 -35.11
CA GLY A 795 -1.47 8.40 -35.22
C GLY A 795 -1.34 9.12 -33.88
N CYS A 796 -2.17 10.13 -33.63
CA CYS A 796 -2.16 10.91 -32.38
C CYS A 796 -2.62 10.11 -31.14
N ASN A 797 -3.20 8.93 -31.33
CA ASN A 797 -3.61 8.03 -30.25
C ASN A 797 -2.48 7.12 -29.77
N ALA A 798 -1.33 7.11 -30.44
CA ALA A 798 -0.16 6.34 -30.02
C ALA A 798 0.85 7.22 -29.27
N GLY A 799 1.67 6.59 -28.42
CA GLY A 799 2.77 7.23 -27.71
C GLY A 799 2.36 7.93 -26.42
N TYR A 800 3.36 8.50 -25.73
CA TYR A 800 3.25 8.99 -24.35
C TYR A 800 2.15 10.03 -24.10
N GLY A 801 1.96 10.96 -25.02
CA GLY A 801 0.94 12.02 -24.89
C GLY A 801 -0.51 11.58 -25.17
N SER A 802 -0.72 10.30 -25.47
CA SER A 802 -2.03 9.77 -25.82
C SER A 802 -2.99 9.74 -24.64
N LEU A 803 -4.26 10.07 -24.90
CA LEU A 803 -5.38 9.90 -23.96
C LEU A 803 -6.25 8.67 -24.32
N TYR A 804 -5.81 7.83 -25.25
CA TYR A 804 -6.58 6.70 -25.78
C TYR A 804 -7.09 5.74 -24.70
N ALA A 805 -6.28 5.47 -23.67
CA ALA A 805 -6.65 4.59 -22.56
C ALA A 805 -7.61 5.21 -21.52
N ALA A 806 -7.94 6.51 -21.62
CA ALA A 806 -8.63 7.24 -20.54
C ALA A 806 -10.01 6.65 -20.19
N SER A 807 -10.82 6.26 -21.19
CA SER A 807 -12.15 5.68 -20.96
C SER A 807 -12.08 4.29 -20.30
N LEU A 808 -11.12 3.46 -20.69
CA LEU A 808 -10.86 2.16 -20.11
C LEU A 808 -10.43 2.29 -18.63
N LEU A 809 -9.50 3.20 -18.33
CA LEU A 809 -9.03 3.45 -16.98
C LEU A 809 -10.11 4.00 -16.05
N LYS A 810 -11.02 4.83 -16.56
CA LYS A 810 -12.17 5.31 -15.81
C LYS A 810 -13.03 4.13 -15.34
N LYS A 811 -13.36 3.20 -16.21
CA LYS A 811 -14.16 2.00 -15.89
C LYS A 811 -13.43 1.07 -14.90
N LEU A 812 -12.11 0.89 -15.05
CA LEU A 812 -11.33 0.11 -14.10
C LEU A 812 -11.32 0.74 -12.71
N ARG A 813 -11.30 2.07 -12.59
CA ARG A 813 -11.46 2.75 -11.31
C ARG A 813 -12.84 2.52 -10.68
N GLU A 814 -13.90 2.47 -11.47
CA GLU A 814 -15.25 2.11 -11.00
C GLU A 814 -15.27 0.67 -10.46
N ASP A 815 -14.46 -0.25 -11.01
CA ASP A 815 -14.27 -1.62 -10.52
C ASP A 815 -13.30 -1.74 -9.35
N GLY A 816 -12.83 -0.63 -8.79
CA GLY A 816 -11.90 -0.63 -7.66
C GLY A 816 -10.45 -0.88 -8.04
N VAL A 817 -10.03 -0.57 -9.28
CA VAL A 817 -8.62 -0.68 -9.74
C VAL A 817 -8.09 0.70 -10.11
N TYR A 818 -7.18 1.24 -9.30
CA TYR A 818 -6.55 2.52 -9.58
C TYR A 818 -5.34 2.33 -10.49
N MET A 819 -5.42 2.90 -11.70
CA MET A 819 -4.36 2.81 -12.71
C MET A 819 -4.02 4.18 -13.32
N ARG A 820 -2.79 4.32 -13.82
CA ARG A 820 -2.33 5.44 -14.65
C ARG A 820 -1.71 4.89 -15.94
N PRO A 821 -1.88 5.56 -17.09
CA PRO A 821 -1.27 5.12 -18.34
C PRO A 821 0.11 5.74 -18.55
N LEU A 822 0.88 5.12 -19.45
CA LEU A 822 1.98 5.74 -20.16
C LEU A 822 1.54 5.94 -21.63
N GLY A 823 0.67 6.92 -21.87
CA GLY A 823 0.01 7.10 -23.15
C GLY A 823 -0.97 5.96 -23.47
N ASN A 824 -0.73 5.21 -24.55
CA ASN A 824 -1.50 4.01 -24.89
C ASN A 824 -1.02 2.73 -24.22
N VAL A 825 -0.01 2.81 -23.36
CA VAL A 825 0.43 1.68 -22.52
C VAL A 825 -0.24 1.75 -21.15
N ILE A 826 -0.94 0.70 -20.77
CA ILE A 826 -1.52 0.48 -19.45
C ILE A 826 -0.74 -0.61 -18.72
N TYR A 827 -0.72 -0.57 -17.39
CA TYR A 827 0.03 -1.57 -16.63
C TYR A 827 -0.61 -1.85 -15.28
N LEU A 828 -0.52 -3.12 -14.87
CA LEU A 828 -0.79 -3.59 -13.52
C LEU A 828 0.55 -3.82 -12.84
N MET A 829 0.67 -3.33 -11.63
CA MET A 829 1.86 -3.49 -10.81
C MET A 829 1.45 -3.76 -9.36
N CYS A 830 1.99 -4.81 -8.78
CA CYS A 830 1.72 -5.20 -7.40
C CYS A 830 2.99 -5.23 -6.56
N GLY A 831 2.84 -5.48 -5.27
CA GLY A 831 3.94 -5.70 -4.35
C GLY A 831 4.52 -7.12 -4.48
N PRO A 832 5.74 -7.38 -4.00
CA PRO A 832 6.31 -8.72 -3.98
C PRO A 832 5.52 -9.72 -3.11
N CYS A 833 4.74 -9.21 -2.14
CA CYS A 833 3.90 -10.02 -1.23
C CYS A 833 2.45 -10.19 -1.72
N SER A 834 2.06 -9.60 -2.86
CA SER A 834 0.70 -9.72 -3.41
C SER A 834 0.39 -11.16 -3.77
N SER A 835 -0.83 -11.61 -3.47
CA SER A 835 -1.17 -13.00 -3.78
C SER A 835 -1.48 -13.19 -5.28
N PRO A 836 -1.15 -14.36 -5.86
CA PRO A 836 -1.50 -14.69 -7.25
C PRO A 836 -3.00 -14.59 -7.54
N GLU A 837 -3.85 -14.88 -6.53
CA GLU A 837 -5.31 -14.80 -6.67
C GLU A 837 -5.77 -13.36 -6.87
N VAL A 838 -5.18 -12.39 -6.14
CA VAL A 838 -5.44 -10.95 -6.35
C VAL A 838 -4.98 -10.53 -7.75
N CYS A 839 -3.79 -10.97 -8.17
CA CYS A 839 -3.27 -10.69 -9.51
C CYS A 839 -4.17 -11.25 -10.61
N SER A 840 -4.69 -12.48 -10.45
CA SER A 840 -5.64 -13.10 -11.39
C SER A 840 -6.96 -12.33 -11.45
N GLN A 841 -7.49 -11.88 -10.30
CA GLN A 841 -8.71 -11.05 -10.27
C GLN A 841 -8.52 -9.71 -10.97
N LEU A 842 -7.37 -9.06 -10.80
CA LEU A 842 -7.03 -7.81 -11.50
C LEU A 842 -6.96 -8.01 -13.02
N LEU A 843 -6.31 -9.10 -13.47
CA LEU A 843 -6.25 -9.46 -14.89
C LEU A 843 -7.64 -9.76 -15.45
N LEU A 844 -8.48 -10.48 -14.72
CA LEU A 844 -9.84 -10.79 -15.15
C LEU A 844 -10.69 -9.53 -15.31
N LYS A 845 -10.64 -8.60 -14.35
CA LYS A 845 -11.31 -7.29 -14.48
C LYS A 845 -10.81 -6.52 -15.69
N LEU A 846 -9.50 -6.50 -15.90
CA LEU A 846 -8.90 -5.82 -17.05
C LEU A 846 -9.35 -6.47 -18.38
N TYR A 847 -9.35 -7.81 -18.47
CA TYR A 847 -9.81 -8.51 -19.66
C TYR A 847 -11.27 -8.21 -19.98
N GLN A 848 -12.17 -8.25 -18.99
CA GLN A 848 -13.58 -7.88 -19.15
C GLN A 848 -13.76 -6.45 -19.66
N ARG A 849 -12.96 -5.50 -19.16
CA ARG A 849 -13.04 -4.10 -19.61
C ARG A 849 -12.41 -3.89 -21.00
N LEU A 850 -11.41 -4.69 -21.39
CA LEU A 850 -10.90 -4.70 -22.76
C LEU A 850 -11.97 -5.16 -23.76
N GLU A 851 -12.73 -6.20 -23.44
CA GLU A 851 -13.86 -6.68 -24.25
C GLU A 851 -14.95 -5.60 -24.44
N GLU A 852 -15.23 -4.81 -23.40
CA GLU A 852 -16.16 -3.69 -23.51
C GLU A 852 -15.60 -2.53 -24.30
N PHE A 853 -14.33 -2.21 -24.10
CA PHE A 853 -13.61 -1.15 -24.80
C PHE A 853 -13.62 -1.41 -26.30
N ASP A 854 -13.37 -2.63 -26.72
CA ASP A 854 -13.39 -3.07 -28.10
C ASP A 854 -14.75 -2.85 -28.78
N LYS A 855 -15.85 -3.23 -28.11
CA LYS A 855 -17.21 -3.00 -28.63
C LYS A 855 -17.54 -1.52 -28.84
N VAL A 856 -16.96 -0.64 -28.02
CA VAL A 856 -17.13 0.83 -28.18
C VAL A 856 -16.33 1.33 -29.37
N GLU A 857 -15.09 0.87 -29.55
CA GLU A 857 -14.23 1.22 -30.69
C GLU A 857 -14.83 0.77 -32.02
N GLU A 858 -15.44 -0.40 -32.09
CA GLU A 858 -16.15 -0.88 -33.27
C GLU A 858 -17.30 0.05 -33.66
N LYS A 859 -18.10 0.46 -32.68
CA LYS A 859 -19.22 1.37 -32.95
C LYS A 859 -18.73 2.72 -33.45
N LEU A 860 -17.63 3.25 -32.91
CA LEU A 860 -17.05 4.50 -33.34
C LEU A 860 -16.46 4.43 -34.77
N LYS A 861 -15.93 3.28 -35.19
CA LYS A 861 -15.43 3.04 -36.57
C LYS A 861 -16.53 2.81 -37.58
N SER A 862 -17.72 2.37 -37.14
CA SER A 862 -18.88 2.12 -38.00
C SER A 862 -19.79 3.35 -38.18
N CYS A 863 -19.62 4.39 -37.38
CA CYS A 863 -20.23 5.71 -37.52
C CYS A 863 -19.32 6.68 -38.29
#